data_6e86750c005b7049a97b3056c292ceff
#
_entry.id   6e86750c005b7049a97b3056c292ceff
#
_cell.length_a   1.000
_cell.length_b   1.000
_cell.length_c   1.000
_cell.angle_alpha   90.00
_cell.angle_beta   90.00
_cell.angle_gamma   90.00
#
_symmetry.space_group_name_H-M   'P 1'
#
loop_
_entity.id
_entity.type
_entity.pdbx_description
1 polymer ?
#
loop_
_entity_poly.entity_id
_entity_poly.type
_entity_poly.pdbx_seq_one_letter_code
_entity_poly.pdbx_strand_id
1 'polypeptide(L)'
;MKKTILILTALFALTAFAQPPQLSIENFAPIESQGAFPAPLKRAANTPKSSKEYSPFLVSMLKQGRIIYGTEMNEYLDNIVEKLLVNHPQLQQEIHVYILQTPIVNAFSLPDGTVLVTMGMLAQVTNEAELAFVLAHEIAHYSERHGKDDDSKAKKGDVVSRYMRNQKYSREQEFTADRVGLLTFYKDTPYSYDILDGIFDVLLYSDLPFDEIPFQRSEVETDFYHFPDNYFLKTVANIPDRSNMIDTLLTHPNIEKRRTLAKGLVRNLPNDGRKEFVQPQEQFTRLRNVARFACIDRFLINHDYDLAIYNTYVMEQTFPNNAYLRRAKATAYYGAAKHKASGQTTTFMEPYRDVEGEQQQLNYFLTKMNRNEYAVLALRRVWTALQADPKDEYLQNVAKDLINDIFVKNKMKFIDFCDYSQGTTMEEIAQAGGDTTRPAAANSKYDRIKQQNMSAKVLPDPKFKAVNYMLVDIHSDSLFKAWVNDAVVNAEMQAVLSYVQDKKIGNETSMLIATPIYLTYNKNGQIKSLADDKRNAEQLQKLMCRALKRHKITPITFDMDFSKPETDTYNNFVKMRQWNADFTNAGGLDMRYHTSEYLDDIAAELGSRKLCFVHVTDSPDRAYFPSKIFLPWLIPMFPYSLPVVVGVMSLRTHEVDVDFRIIDVVDGTTEASGHYSRQEVMRKAYVNGYVYQRLEQYVRK
;
A
#
# COMPACT_ATOMS: atom_id res chain seq x y z
N MET A 1 -34.89 -35.08 63.10
CA MET A 1 -34.48 -35.51 61.74
C MET A 1 -34.85 -34.42 60.77
N LYS A 2 -33.92 -33.52 60.48
CA LYS A 2 -34.06 -32.41 59.51
C LYS A 2 -33.41 -32.86 58.19
N LYS A 3 -34.18 -33.03 57.12
CA LYS A 3 -33.64 -33.27 55.80
C LYS A 3 -33.15 -31.95 55.19
N THR A 4 -31.88 -31.84 54.99
CA THR A 4 -31.25 -30.74 54.26
C THR A 4 -31.35 -31.07 52.76
N ILE A 5 -32.10 -30.29 52.01
CA ILE A 5 -32.17 -30.35 50.57
C ILE A 5 -31.00 -29.49 50.04
N LEU A 6 -30.06 -30.17 49.40
CA LEU A 6 -28.94 -29.53 48.66
C LEU A 6 -29.45 -29.14 47.30
N ILE A 7 -29.68 -27.85 47.05
CA ILE A 7 -29.97 -27.32 45.72
C ILE A 7 -28.63 -27.11 45.03
N LEU A 8 -28.30 -27.96 44.09
CA LEU A 8 -27.21 -27.80 43.15
C LEU A 8 -27.64 -26.74 42.09
N THR A 9 -27.30 -25.50 42.30
CA THR A 9 -27.36 -24.49 41.27
C THR A 9 -26.20 -24.71 40.32
N ALA A 10 -26.45 -25.33 39.17
CA ALA A 10 -25.52 -25.36 38.06
C ALA A 10 -25.38 -23.92 37.53
N LEU A 11 -24.27 -23.26 37.87
CA LEU A 11 -23.84 -22.06 37.17
C LEU A 11 -23.44 -22.46 35.73
N PHE A 12 -24.39 -22.35 34.81
CA PHE A 12 -24.02 -22.16 33.41
C PHE A 12 -23.34 -20.79 33.32
N ALA A 13 -22.03 -20.77 33.32
CA ALA A 13 -21.28 -19.65 32.82
C ALA A 13 -21.57 -19.54 31.32
N LEU A 14 -22.59 -18.76 30.97
CA LEU A 14 -22.68 -18.17 29.64
C LEU A 14 -21.40 -17.31 29.50
N THR A 15 -20.40 -17.86 28.84
CA THR A 15 -19.39 -17.01 28.19
C THR A 15 -20.15 -16.25 27.12
N ALA A 16 -20.67 -15.09 27.47
CA ALA A 16 -21.07 -14.10 26.50
C ALA A 16 -19.81 -13.83 25.68
N PHE A 17 -19.76 -14.36 24.46
CA PHE A 17 -18.78 -13.90 23.49
C PHE A 17 -19.07 -12.41 23.33
N ALA A 18 -18.16 -11.58 23.88
CA ALA A 18 -18.26 -10.15 23.68
C ALA A 18 -18.24 -9.93 22.17
N GLN A 19 -19.25 -9.22 21.66
CA GLN A 19 -19.25 -8.85 20.25
C GLN A 19 -17.97 -8.06 19.97
N PRO A 20 -17.35 -8.25 18.77
CA PRO A 20 -16.19 -7.49 18.40
C PRO A 20 -16.50 -5.99 18.45
N PRO A 21 -15.53 -5.14 18.84
CA PRO A 21 -15.75 -3.71 18.91
C PRO A 21 -16.17 -3.17 17.55
N GLN A 22 -17.13 -2.25 17.59
CA GLN A 22 -17.66 -1.62 16.38
C GLN A 22 -16.57 -0.80 15.69
N LEU A 23 -16.37 -1.05 14.39
CA LEU A 23 -15.44 -0.29 13.58
C LEU A 23 -16.00 1.12 13.30
N SER A 24 -15.18 2.14 13.53
CA SER A 24 -15.57 3.56 13.43
C SER A 24 -14.94 4.23 12.20
N ILE A 25 -15.67 5.14 11.58
CA ILE A 25 -15.18 6.02 10.51
C ILE A 25 -14.66 7.33 11.11
N GLU A 26 -15.32 7.84 12.15
CA GLU A 26 -14.96 9.10 12.81
C GLU A 26 -13.58 9.04 13.45
N ASN A 27 -13.27 7.89 14.03
CA ASN A 27 -11.99 7.58 14.67
C ASN A 27 -11.34 6.37 13.97
N PHE A 28 -11.20 6.45 12.66
CA PHE A 28 -10.59 5.36 11.90
C PHE A 28 -9.15 5.13 12.36
N ALA A 29 -8.87 3.87 12.63
CA ALA A 29 -7.53 3.33 12.87
C ALA A 29 -7.33 2.07 12.01
N PRO A 30 -6.09 1.65 11.74
CA PRO A 30 -5.82 0.39 11.06
C PRO A 30 -6.55 -0.77 11.72
N ILE A 31 -7.16 -1.61 10.90
CA ILE A 31 -8.02 -2.69 11.37
C ILE A 31 -7.15 -3.81 11.96
N GLU A 32 -7.37 -4.10 13.22
CA GLU A 32 -6.70 -5.18 13.95
C GLU A 32 -7.58 -6.42 14.05
N SER A 33 -6.97 -7.61 13.97
CA SER A 33 -7.66 -8.87 14.23
C SER A 33 -8.11 -8.95 15.69
N GLN A 34 -9.23 -9.64 15.94
CA GLN A 34 -9.87 -9.72 17.24
C GLN A 34 -10.08 -11.18 17.68
N GLY A 35 -10.34 -11.37 18.98
CA GLY A 35 -10.67 -12.66 19.55
C GLY A 35 -9.53 -13.68 19.54
N ALA A 36 -9.84 -14.96 19.57
CA ALA A 36 -8.84 -16.02 19.56
C ALA A 36 -8.26 -16.24 18.16
N PHE A 37 -6.97 -16.54 18.08
CA PHE A 37 -6.34 -16.87 16.80
C PHE A 37 -7.01 -18.13 16.18
N PRO A 38 -7.52 -18.07 14.95
CA PRO A 38 -8.32 -19.15 14.36
C PRO A 38 -7.54 -20.45 14.20
N ALA A 39 -8.15 -21.56 14.62
CA ALA A 39 -7.53 -22.89 14.53
C ALA A 39 -7.15 -23.29 13.08
N PRO A 40 -7.94 -23.01 12.03
CA PRO A 40 -7.54 -23.25 10.65
C PRO A 40 -6.27 -22.51 10.27
N LEU A 41 -6.15 -21.23 10.58
CA LEU A 41 -4.95 -20.42 10.30
C LEU A 41 -3.73 -20.93 11.08
N LYS A 42 -3.91 -21.35 12.32
CA LYS A 42 -2.85 -21.98 13.12
C LYS A 42 -2.35 -23.27 12.48
N ARG A 43 -3.26 -24.14 12.03
CA ARG A 43 -2.91 -25.37 11.31
C ARG A 43 -2.17 -25.06 10.03
N ALA A 44 -2.69 -24.17 9.19
CA ALA A 44 -2.06 -23.74 7.95
C ALA A 44 -0.62 -23.26 8.16
N ALA A 45 -0.39 -22.37 9.14
CA ALA A 45 0.93 -21.81 9.42
C ALA A 45 1.98 -22.84 9.86
N ASN A 46 1.54 -23.94 10.49
CA ASN A 46 2.42 -24.99 11.04
C ASN A 46 2.52 -26.23 10.15
N THR A 47 1.72 -26.33 9.09
CA THR A 47 1.74 -27.50 8.18
C THR A 47 3.03 -27.54 7.37
N PRO A 48 3.68 -28.71 7.26
CA PRO A 48 4.89 -28.88 6.43
C PRO A 48 4.59 -28.56 4.95
N LYS A 49 5.56 -27.94 4.26
CA LYS A 49 5.44 -27.57 2.84
C LYS A 49 5.17 -28.72 1.87
N SER A 50 5.51 -29.94 2.25
CA SER A 50 5.23 -31.14 1.46
C SER A 50 3.77 -31.58 1.52
N SER A 51 3.00 -31.03 2.47
CA SER A 51 1.56 -31.28 2.58
C SER A 51 0.83 -30.44 1.53
N LYS A 52 -0.13 -31.06 0.86
CA LYS A 52 -1.09 -30.38 -0.03
C LYS A 52 -2.37 -29.97 0.69
N GLU A 53 -2.39 -30.06 2.01
CA GLU A 53 -3.56 -29.79 2.84
C GLU A 53 -3.92 -28.31 2.89
N TYR A 54 -2.91 -27.42 2.84
CA TYR A 54 -3.11 -25.97 2.89
C TYR A 54 -2.41 -25.26 1.75
N SER A 55 -3.05 -24.21 1.25
CA SER A 55 -2.49 -23.38 0.20
C SER A 55 -1.20 -22.66 0.65
N PRO A 56 -0.09 -22.77 -0.10
CA PRO A 56 1.11 -21.99 0.16
C PRO A 56 0.86 -20.48 0.14
N PHE A 57 -0.14 -20.04 -0.61
CA PHE A 57 -0.56 -18.64 -0.68
C PHE A 57 -1.14 -18.16 0.66
N LEU A 58 -2.07 -18.92 1.28
CA LEU A 58 -2.62 -18.61 2.60
C LEU A 58 -1.50 -18.44 3.63
N VAL A 59 -0.58 -19.40 3.66
CA VAL A 59 0.58 -19.36 4.56
C VAL A 59 1.44 -18.14 4.30
N SER A 60 1.63 -17.77 3.03
CA SER A 60 2.39 -16.57 2.65
C SER A 60 1.70 -15.30 3.12
N MET A 61 0.39 -15.17 2.90
CA MET A 61 -0.39 -13.98 3.30
C MET A 61 -0.43 -13.83 4.82
N LEU A 62 -0.61 -14.93 5.53
CA LEU A 62 -0.57 -14.95 6.99
C LEU A 62 0.80 -14.49 7.53
N LYS A 63 1.89 -14.99 6.95
CA LYS A 63 3.26 -14.60 7.32
C LYS A 63 3.67 -13.19 6.87
N GLN A 64 2.93 -12.59 5.97
CA GLN A 64 3.07 -11.18 5.61
C GLN A 64 2.17 -10.26 6.44
N GLY A 65 1.37 -10.80 7.36
CA GLY A 65 0.46 -10.02 8.19
C GLY A 65 -0.69 -9.39 7.39
N ARG A 66 -1.16 -10.09 6.32
CA ARG A 66 -2.21 -9.56 5.45
C ARG A 66 -3.60 -10.14 5.71
N ILE A 67 -3.74 -11.06 6.66
CA ILE A 67 -5.03 -11.69 7.00
C ILE A 67 -5.63 -10.98 8.21
N ILE A 68 -6.90 -10.60 8.10
CA ILE A 68 -7.72 -10.09 9.21
C ILE A 68 -8.79 -11.12 9.56
N TYR A 69 -9.00 -11.33 10.86
CA TYR A 69 -9.99 -12.25 11.39
C TYR A 69 -10.63 -11.69 12.67
N GLY A 70 -11.82 -12.18 13.01
CA GLY A 70 -12.51 -11.93 14.27
C GLY A 70 -13.06 -10.53 14.44
N THR A 71 -13.04 -9.69 13.39
CA THR A 71 -13.59 -8.34 13.40
C THR A 71 -15.09 -8.36 13.10
N GLU A 72 -15.75 -7.24 13.32
CA GLU A 72 -17.14 -7.05 12.92
C GLU A 72 -17.38 -7.32 11.41
N MET A 73 -16.39 -7.02 10.55
CA MET A 73 -16.48 -7.37 9.12
C MET A 73 -16.47 -8.87 8.88
N ASN A 74 -15.67 -9.63 9.65
CA ASN A 74 -15.66 -11.09 9.56
C ASN A 74 -17.00 -11.68 10.01
N GLU A 75 -17.55 -11.19 11.13
CA GLU A 75 -18.87 -11.60 11.62
C GLU A 75 -19.97 -11.33 10.59
N TYR A 76 -19.91 -10.16 9.92
CA TYR A 76 -20.84 -9.81 8.85
C TYR A 76 -20.78 -10.80 7.67
N LEU A 77 -19.56 -11.19 7.25
CA LEU A 77 -19.35 -12.18 6.19
C LEU A 77 -19.82 -13.58 6.60
N ASP A 78 -19.52 -14.00 7.84
CA ASP A 78 -19.92 -15.29 8.38
C ASP A 78 -21.45 -15.41 8.41
N ASN A 79 -22.17 -14.35 8.80
CA ASN A 79 -23.63 -14.29 8.77
C ASN A 79 -24.23 -14.45 7.35
N ILE A 80 -23.52 -13.99 6.31
CA ILE A 80 -23.93 -14.24 4.92
C ILE A 80 -23.69 -15.71 4.55
N VAL A 81 -22.53 -16.26 4.89
CA VAL A 81 -22.18 -17.67 4.60
C VAL A 81 -23.13 -18.62 5.30
N GLU A 82 -23.52 -18.36 6.54
CA GLU A 82 -24.53 -19.16 7.24
C GLU A 82 -25.85 -19.27 6.46
N LYS A 83 -26.31 -18.15 5.87
CA LYS A 83 -27.52 -18.12 5.06
C LYS A 83 -27.35 -18.91 3.74
N LEU A 84 -26.19 -18.77 3.10
CA LEU A 84 -25.86 -19.49 1.86
C LEU A 84 -25.78 -21.01 2.09
N LEU A 85 -25.30 -21.44 3.26
CA LEU A 85 -25.03 -22.83 3.59
C LEU A 85 -26.08 -23.46 4.49
N VAL A 86 -27.25 -22.84 4.67
CA VAL A 86 -28.30 -23.31 5.57
C VAL A 86 -28.72 -24.80 5.30
N ASN A 87 -28.67 -25.21 4.04
CA ASN A 87 -28.97 -26.59 3.61
C ASN A 87 -27.73 -27.47 3.41
N HIS A 88 -26.53 -26.97 3.76
CA HIS A 88 -25.24 -27.63 3.49
C HIS A 88 -24.36 -27.70 4.75
N PRO A 89 -24.77 -28.44 5.82
CA PRO A 89 -24.09 -28.41 7.12
C PRO A 89 -22.64 -28.94 7.08
N GLN A 90 -22.29 -29.78 6.11
CA GLN A 90 -20.91 -30.23 5.91
C GLN A 90 -20.01 -29.05 5.44
N LEU A 91 -20.45 -28.34 4.40
CA LEU A 91 -19.71 -27.16 3.87
C LEU A 91 -19.63 -26.06 4.91
N GLN A 92 -20.64 -25.89 5.76
CA GLN A 92 -20.63 -24.91 6.85
C GLN A 92 -19.49 -25.16 7.85
N GLN A 93 -19.04 -26.40 8.03
CA GLN A 93 -17.90 -26.72 8.87
C GLN A 93 -16.55 -26.59 8.17
N GLU A 94 -16.54 -26.64 6.84
CA GLU A 94 -15.32 -26.60 6.03
C GLU A 94 -14.98 -25.19 5.58
N ILE A 95 -15.98 -24.34 5.33
CA ILE A 95 -15.78 -22.98 4.83
C ILE A 95 -15.40 -22.01 5.96
N HIS A 96 -14.32 -21.29 5.78
CA HIS A 96 -13.83 -20.26 6.68
C HIS A 96 -13.52 -18.99 5.91
N VAL A 97 -14.17 -17.88 6.27
CA VAL A 97 -14.00 -16.60 5.56
C VAL A 97 -13.05 -15.68 6.32
N TYR A 98 -12.04 -15.17 5.63
CA TYR A 98 -11.12 -14.17 6.17
C TYR A 98 -11.00 -12.99 5.21
N ILE A 99 -10.56 -11.85 5.74
CA ILE A 99 -10.34 -10.65 4.95
C ILE A 99 -8.86 -10.55 4.58
N LEU A 100 -8.59 -10.28 3.31
CA LEU A 100 -7.25 -10.01 2.80
C LEU A 100 -7.03 -8.50 2.66
N GLN A 101 -6.03 -7.97 3.36
CA GLN A 101 -5.64 -6.56 3.30
C GLN A 101 -4.98 -6.21 1.98
N THR A 102 -5.80 -5.93 0.96
CA THR A 102 -5.38 -5.40 -0.34
C THR A 102 -6.50 -4.56 -0.94
N PRO A 103 -6.19 -3.45 -1.65
CA PRO A 103 -7.20 -2.65 -2.33
C PRO A 103 -7.70 -3.27 -3.64
N ILE A 104 -7.10 -4.36 -4.09
CA ILE A 104 -7.52 -5.06 -5.30
C ILE A 104 -8.92 -5.64 -5.08
N VAL A 105 -9.84 -5.40 -6.02
CA VAL A 105 -11.22 -5.93 -5.98
C VAL A 105 -11.21 -7.40 -6.37
N ASN A 106 -11.35 -8.29 -5.41
CA ASN A 106 -11.42 -9.73 -5.67
C ASN A 106 -11.94 -10.52 -4.46
N ALA A 107 -12.35 -11.76 -4.71
CA ALA A 107 -12.51 -12.83 -3.72
C ALA A 107 -12.02 -14.13 -4.35
N PHE A 108 -11.63 -15.11 -3.55
CA PHE A 108 -11.23 -16.41 -4.06
C PHE A 108 -11.24 -17.47 -2.97
N SER A 109 -11.59 -18.69 -3.37
CA SER A 109 -11.55 -19.87 -2.52
C SER A 109 -10.24 -20.63 -2.68
N LEU A 110 -9.80 -21.24 -1.59
CA LEU A 110 -8.61 -22.08 -1.52
C LEU A 110 -9.01 -23.56 -1.36
N PRO A 111 -8.13 -24.50 -1.73
CA PRO A 111 -8.45 -25.93 -1.67
C PRO A 111 -8.76 -26.46 -0.27
N ASP A 112 -8.39 -25.73 0.78
CA ASP A 112 -8.62 -26.08 2.18
C ASP A 112 -9.95 -25.55 2.76
N GLY A 113 -10.81 -24.96 1.91
CA GLY A 113 -12.10 -24.37 2.33
C GLY A 113 -11.98 -22.92 2.82
N THR A 114 -10.79 -22.34 2.82
CA THR A 114 -10.63 -20.91 3.12
C THR A 114 -11.15 -20.07 1.96
N VAL A 115 -12.03 -19.12 2.25
CA VAL A 115 -12.46 -18.05 1.31
C VAL A 115 -11.83 -16.74 1.77
N LEU A 116 -11.10 -16.10 0.87
CA LEU A 116 -10.50 -14.79 1.12
C LEU A 116 -11.28 -13.73 0.36
N VAL A 117 -11.83 -12.77 1.10
CA VAL A 117 -12.48 -11.56 0.55
C VAL A 117 -11.52 -10.40 0.71
N THR A 118 -11.20 -9.71 -0.38
CA THR A 118 -10.28 -8.57 -0.32
C THR A 118 -10.97 -7.33 0.24
N MET A 119 -10.19 -6.45 0.87
CA MET A 119 -10.68 -5.14 1.32
C MET A 119 -11.24 -4.32 0.15
N GLY A 120 -10.61 -4.42 -1.04
CA GLY A 120 -11.12 -3.78 -2.26
C GLY A 120 -12.50 -4.27 -2.69
N MET A 121 -12.81 -5.57 -2.57
CA MET A 121 -14.14 -6.11 -2.85
C MET A 121 -15.17 -5.50 -1.90
N LEU A 122 -14.90 -5.48 -0.59
CA LEU A 122 -15.77 -4.88 0.41
C LEU A 122 -15.99 -3.37 0.19
N ALA A 123 -14.99 -2.68 -0.34
CA ALA A 123 -15.06 -1.25 -0.65
C ALA A 123 -15.92 -0.92 -1.88
N GLN A 124 -16.01 -1.83 -2.85
CA GLN A 124 -16.64 -1.56 -4.15
C GLN A 124 -18.07 -2.11 -4.27
N VAL A 125 -18.39 -3.27 -3.69
CA VAL A 125 -19.76 -3.81 -3.71
C VAL A 125 -20.78 -2.78 -3.17
N THR A 126 -21.97 -2.74 -3.76
CA THR A 126 -22.97 -1.70 -3.47
C THR A 126 -24.02 -2.12 -2.46
N ASN A 127 -24.24 -3.44 -2.30
CA ASN A 127 -25.20 -4.01 -1.37
C ASN A 127 -24.76 -5.40 -0.87
N GLU A 128 -25.46 -5.91 0.17
CA GLU A 128 -25.17 -7.20 0.79
C GLU A 128 -25.40 -8.38 -0.16
N ALA A 129 -26.42 -8.29 -1.01
CA ALA A 129 -26.80 -9.37 -1.93
C ALA A 129 -25.74 -9.59 -3.03
N GLU A 130 -25.05 -8.51 -3.49
CA GLU A 130 -23.88 -8.62 -4.37
C GLU A 130 -22.75 -9.39 -3.68
N LEU A 131 -22.46 -9.07 -2.42
CA LEU A 131 -21.44 -9.77 -1.63
C LEU A 131 -21.83 -11.24 -1.38
N ALA A 132 -23.11 -11.52 -1.14
CA ALA A 132 -23.63 -12.88 -1.01
C ALA A 132 -23.47 -13.68 -2.32
N PHE A 133 -23.67 -13.06 -3.49
CA PHE A 133 -23.44 -13.71 -4.78
C PHE A 133 -21.94 -14.05 -4.97
N VAL A 134 -21.03 -13.13 -4.66
CA VAL A 134 -19.59 -13.37 -4.72
C VAL A 134 -19.19 -14.55 -3.81
N LEU A 135 -19.68 -14.57 -2.58
CA LEU A 135 -19.41 -15.68 -1.65
C LEU A 135 -20.00 -17.01 -2.14
N ALA A 136 -21.21 -17.01 -2.70
CA ALA A 136 -21.81 -18.21 -3.30
C ALA A 136 -21.00 -18.75 -4.49
N HIS A 137 -20.47 -17.87 -5.32
CA HIS A 137 -19.58 -18.19 -6.44
C HIS A 137 -18.27 -18.83 -5.95
N GLU A 138 -17.63 -18.26 -4.92
CA GLU A 138 -16.39 -18.82 -4.34
C GLU A 138 -16.62 -20.17 -3.64
N ILE A 139 -17.74 -20.32 -2.92
CA ILE A 139 -18.15 -21.60 -2.33
C ILE A 139 -18.38 -22.64 -3.43
N ALA A 140 -18.94 -22.24 -4.58
CA ALA A 140 -19.11 -23.14 -5.72
C ALA A 140 -17.77 -23.59 -6.31
N HIS A 141 -16.78 -22.71 -6.43
CA HIS A 141 -15.42 -23.10 -6.84
C HIS A 141 -14.81 -24.13 -5.90
N TYR A 142 -14.98 -23.98 -4.60
CA TYR A 142 -14.51 -24.95 -3.61
C TYR A 142 -15.26 -26.30 -3.75
N SER A 143 -16.58 -26.28 -3.77
CA SER A 143 -17.43 -27.51 -3.82
C SER A 143 -17.20 -28.33 -5.10
N GLU A 144 -16.95 -27.67 -6.22
CA GLU A 144 -16.66 -28.27 -7.53
C GLU A 144 -15.17 -28.59 -7.73
N ARG A 145 -14.32 -28.32 -6.72
CA ARG A 145 -12.86 -28.54 -6.73
C ARG A 145 -12.15 -27.93 -7.93
N HIS A 146 -12.52 -26.70 -8.26
CA HIS A 146 -11.93 -25.95 -9.36
C HIS A 146 -10.51 -25.44 -9.08
N GLY A 147 -10.12 -25.34 -7.80
CA GLY A 147 -8.81 -24.83 -7.39
C GLY A 147 -7.68 -25.76 -7.85
N LYS A 148 -6.74 -25.21 -8.59
CA LYS A 148 -5.44 -25.82 -8.86
C LYS A 148 -4.38 -24.96 -8.21
N ASP A 149 -3.67 -25.51 -7.24
CA ASP A 149 -2.41 -24.95 -6.75
C ASP A 149 -1.32 -25.09 -7.84
N ASP A 150 -1.44 -24.36 -8.95
CA ASP A 150 -0.39 -24.31 -9.96
C ASP A 150 0.46 -23.03 -9.76
N ASP A 151 1.35 -23.09 -8.76
CA ASP A 151 2.32 -22.05 -8.41
C ASP A 151 3.43 -21.87 -9.48
N SER A 152 3.30 -22.53 -10.65
CA SER A 152 4.45 -22.78 -11.55
C SER A 152 4.82 -21.65 -12.51
N LYS A 153 4.08 -20.54 -12.64
CA LYS A 153 4.28 -19.59 -13.75
C LYS A 153 4.27 -18.09 -13.45
N ALA A 154 4.73 -17.65 -12.28
CA ALA A 154 4.66 -16.22 -11.94
C ALA A 154 5.83 -15.36 -12.46
N LYS A 155 5.52 -14.21 -13.06
CA LYS A 155 6.42 -13.12 -13.44
C LYS A 155 6.50 -12.05 -12.31
N LYS A 156 7.43 -11.08 -12.40
CA LYS A 156 7.63 -9.98 -11.42
C LYS A 156 6.32 -9.26 -11.00
N GLY A 157 6.19 -8.89 -9.73
CA GLY A 157 5.06 -8.14 -9.17
C GLY A 157 4.77 -8.51 -7.71
N ASP A 158 3.86 -7.78 -7.05
CA ASP A 158 3.35 -8.11 -5.73
C ASP A 158 2.82 -9.54 -5.66
N VAL A 159 3.02 -10.22 -4.51
CA VAL A 159 2.67 -11.63 -4.34
C VAL A 159 1.18 -11.88 -4.54
N VAL A 160 0.32 -10.95 -4.07
CA VAL A 160 -1.13 -11.04 -4.23
C VAL A 160 -1.53 -10.94 -5.69
N SER A 161 -1.06 -9.90 -6.38
CA SER A 161 -1.31 -9.69 -7.81
C SER A 161 -0.80 -10.84 -8.69
N ARG A 162 0.31 -11.48 -8.28
CA ARG A 162 0.86 -12.66 -8.97
C ARG A 162 0.00 -13.89 -8.77
N TYR A 163 -0.41 -14.16 -7.55
CA TYR A 163 -1.29 -15.28 -7.24
C TYR A 163 -2.60 -15.16 -8.01
N MET A 164 -3.22 -13.99 -7.94
CA MET A 164 -4.47 -13.70 -8.66
C MET A 164 -4.33 -13.91 -10.17
N ARG A 165 -3.24 -13.44 -10.79
CA ARG A 165 -3.00 -13.67 -12.23
C ARG A 165 -2.78 -15.15 -12.60
N ASN A 166 -2.38 -15.98 -11.65
CA ASN A 166 -2.16 -17.41 -11.88
C ASN A 166 -3.41 -18.26 -11.62
N GLN A 167 -4.32 -17.77 -10.79
CA GLN A 167 -5.63 -18.36 -10.54
C GLN A 167 -6.60 -18.06 -11.70
N LYS A 168 -6.27 -18.59 -12.88
CA LYS A 168 -7.15 -18.47 -14.04
C LYS A 168 -8.03 -19.72 -14.12
N TYR A 169 -9.29 -19.53 -13.82
CA TYR A 169 -10.28 -20.54 -14.08
C TYR A 169 -10.59 -20.65 -15.56
N SER A 170 -10.96 -21.85 -16.03
CA SER A 170 -11.46 -22.00 -17.37
C SER A 170 -12.86 -21.39 -17.49
N ARG A 171 -13.29 -21.08 -18.71
CA ARG A 171 -14.65 -20.55 -18.97
C ARG A 171 -15.73 -21.47 -18.42
N GLU A 172 -15.54 -22.77 -18.59
CA GLU A 172 -16.47 -23.81 -18.10
C GLU A 172 -16.53 -23.83 -16.58
N GLN A 173 -15.39 -23.64 -15.91
CA GLN A 173 -15.34 -23.55 -14.44
C GLN A 173 -16.07 -22.31 -13.93
N GLU A 174 -15.89 -21.15 -14.57
CA GLU A 174 -16.61 -19.91 -14.23
C GLU A 174 -18.13 -20.06 -14.41
N PHE A 175 -18.57 -20.61 -15.55
CA PHE A 175 -19.99 -20.85 -15.78
C PHE A 175 -20.57 -21.89 -14.81
N THR A 176 -19.79 -22.90 -14.45
CA THR A 176 -20.21 -23.88 -13.44
C THR A 176 -20.31 -23.24 -12.07
N ALA A 177 -19.36 -22.40 -11.68
CA ALA A 177 -19.37 -21.71 -10.40
C ALA A 177 -20.56 -20.72 -10.30
N ASP A 178 -20.85 -19.96 -11.35
CA ASP A 178 -22.03 -19.09 -11.40
C ASP A 178 -23.32 -19.90 -11.29
N ARG A 179 -23.44 -21.00 -12.04
CA ARG A 179 -24.62 -21.86 -12.02
C ARG A 179 -24.82 -22.53 -10.66
N VAL A 180 -23.79 -23.17 -10.12
CA VAL A 180 -23.85 -23.84 -8.82
C VAL A 180 -24.05 -22.81 -7.71
N GLY A 181 -23.33 -21.70 -7.74
CA GLY A 181 -23.47 -20.59 -6.80
C GLY A 181 -24.93 -20.09 -6.74
N LEU A 182 -25.52 -19.79 -7.89
CA LEU A 182 -26.89 -19.28 -7.98
C LEU A 182 -27.94 -20.33 -7.61
N LEU A 183 -27.85 -21.55 -8.16
CA LEU A 183 -28.93 -22.53 -8.08
C LEU A 183 -28.80 -23.47 -6.89
N THR A 184 -27.62 -23.56 -6.26
CA THR A 184 -27.42 -24.43 -5.09
C THR A 184 -27.36 -23.65 -3.79
N PHE A 185 -26.63 -22.53 -3.76
CA PHE A 185 -26.40 -21.79 -2.53
C PHE A 185 -27.24 -20.52 -2.41
N TYR A 186 -27.32 -19.71 -3.47
CA TYR A 186 -27.97 -18.40 -3.42
C TYR A 186 -29.49 -18.46 -3.49
N LYS A 187 -30.06 -19.40 -4.25
CA LYS A 187 -31.51 -19.44 -4.52
C LYS A 187 -32.35 -19.63 -3.25
N ASP A 188 -31.85 -20.34 -2.25
CA ASP A 188 -32.58 -20.65 -1.01
C ASP A 188 -32.40 -19.53 0.06
N THR A 189 -31.71 -18.45 -0.29
CA THR A 189 -31.53 -17.27 0.56
C THR A 189 -32.61 -16.22 0.29
N PRO A 190 -32.78 -15.23 1.17
CA PRO A 190 -33.68 -14.11 0.92
C PRO A 190 -33.09 -13.00 0.01
N TYR A 191 -31.92 -13.18 -0.58
CA TYR A 191 -31.24 -12.16 -1.39
C TYR A 191 -31.84 -12.00 -2.78
N SER A 192 -31.91 -10.76 -3.28
CA SER A 192 -32.46 -10.37 -4.59
C SER A 192 -31.55 -10.83 -5.76
N TYR A 193 -32.17 -11.20 -6.88
CA TYR A 193 -31.46 -11.47 -8.12
C TYR A 193 -31.20 -10.19 -8.96
N ASP A 194 -31.83 -9.06 -8.62
CA ASP A 194 -31.68 -7.80 -9.36
C ASP A 194 -30.26 -7.22 -9.28
N ILE A 195 -29.43 -7.77 -8.39
CA ILE A 195 -28.04 -7.38 -8.18
C ILE A 195 -27.06 -7.82 -9.30
N LEU A 196 -27.50 -8.72 -10.20
CA LEU A 196 -26.56 -9.32 -11.14
C LEU A 196 -25.91 -8.32 -12.09
N ASP A 197 -26.63 -7.29 -12.54
CA ASP A 197 -26.00 -6.24 -13.34
C ASP A 197 -24.94 -5.47 -12.54
N GLY A 198 -25.27 -5.07 -11.30
CA GLY A 198 -24.37 -4.32 -10.42
C GLY A 198 -23.06 -5.08 -10.11
N ILE A 199 -23.17 -6.34 -9.68
CA ILE A 199 -21.95 -7.09 -9.32
C ILE A 199 -21.05 -7.34 -10.53
N PHE A 200 -21.61 -7.63 -11.71
CA PHE A 200 -20.80 -7.79 -12.90
C PHE A 200 -20.18 -6.46 -13.37
N ASP A 201 -20.82 -5.31 -13.11
CA ASP A 201 -20.21 -3.99 -13.33
C ASP A 201 -19.05 -3.76 -12.34
N VAL A 202 -19.21 -4.09 -11.04
CA VAL A 202 -18.11 -4.03 -10.06
C VAL A 202 -16.90 -4.82 -10.52
N LEU A 203 -17.10 -6.03 -11.08
CA LEU A 203 -16.01 -6.86 -11.58
C LEU A 203 -15.38 -6.27 -12.86
N LEU A 204 -16.19 -5.70 -13.75
CA LEU A 204 -15.75 -5.17 -15.04
C LEU A 204 -14.94 -3.87 -14.89
N TYR A 205 -15.30 -3.04 -13.91
CA TYR A 205 -14.67 -1.75 -13.61
C TYR A 205 -13.88 -1.77 -12.28
N SER A 206 -13.36 -2.93 -11.92
CA SER A 206 -12.71 -3.20 -10.63
C SER A 206 -11.40 -2.44 -10.37
N ASP A 207 -10.80 -1.86 -11.40
CA ASP A 207 -9.58 -1.06 -11.36
C ASP A 207 -9.84 0.45 -11.16
N LEU A 208 -11.10 0.89 -11.26
CA LEU A 208 -11.45 2.29 -11.08
C LEU A 208 -11.51 2.71 -9.60
N PRO A 209 -11.40 4.01 -9.32
CA PRO A 209 -11.59 4.56 -7.97
C PRO A 209 -12.96 4.24 -7.36
N PHE A 210 -13.16 4.62 -6.09
CA PHE A 210 -14.42 4.36 -5.38
C PHE A 210 -15.63 5.07 -5.99
N ASP A 211 -15.40 6.17 -6.70
CA ASP A 211 -16.41 6.92 -7.46
C ASP A 211 -15.73 7.79 -8.53
N GLU A 212 -16.50 8.21 -9.53
CA GLU A 212 -16.10 9.11 -10.62
C GLU A 212 -16.60 10.53 -10.33
N ILE A 213 -15.75 11.34 -9.70
CA ILE A 213 -16.07 12.72 -9.32
C ILE A 213 -15.09 13.66 -10.04
N PRO A 214 -15.59 14.70 -10.77
CA PRO A 214 -14.73 15.67 -11.43
C PRO A 214 -13.72 16.29 -10.47
N PHE A 215 -12.43 16.16 -10.77
CA PHE A 215 -11.38 16.74 -9.95
C PHE A 215 -11.37 18.26 -10.11
N GLN A 216 -11.78 18.97 -9.06
CA GLN A 216 -11.96 20.41 -9.08
C GLN A 216 -10.64 21.13 -8.87
N ARG A 217 -10.44 22.26 -9.59
CA ARG A 217 -9.25 23.10 -9.42
C ARG A 217 -9.12 23.65 -8.00
N SER A 218 -10.22 23.90 -7.33
CA SER A 218 -10.28 24.31 -5.92
C SER A 218 -9.58 23.34 -4.95
N GLU A 219 -9.35 22.08 -5.35
CA GLU A 219 -8.56 21.15 -4.57
C GLU A 219 -7.07 21.54 -4.50
N VAL A 220 -6.56 22.22 -5.48
CA VAL A 220 -5.14 22.58 -5.58
C VAL A 220 -4.88 24.07 -5.66
N GLU A 221 -5.92 24.86 -5.87
CA GLU A 221 -5.89 26.34 -5.93
C GLU A 221 -6.54 26.94 -4.68
N THR A 222 -6.29 28.22 -4.45
CA THR A 222 -6.97 29.04 -3.43
C THR A 222 -7.24 30.41 -4.00
N ASP A 223 -7.88 31.30 -3.23
CA ASP A 223 -8.09 32.69 -3.61
C ASP A 223 -6.75 33.45 -3.80
N PHE A 224 -5.66 32.93 -3.27
CA PHE A 224 -4.34 33.56 -3.32
C PHE A 224 -3.51 33.17 -4.53
N TYR A 225 -3.77 32.02 -5.15
CA TYR A 225 -3.02 31.56 -6.32
C TYR A 225 -3.84 30.62 -7.22
N HIS A 226 -3.58 30.72 -8.52
CA HIS A 226 -4.14 29.86 -9.54
C HIS A 226 -3.03 29.31 -10.42
N PHE A 227 -3.18 28.06 -10.84
CA PHE A 227 -2.26 27.47 -11.80
C PHE A 227 -2.67 27.85 -13.23
N PRO A 228 -1.71 28.01 -14.15
CA PRO A 228 -1.99 28.21 -15.56
C PRO A 228 -2.88 27.09 -16.13
N ASP A 229 -3.75 27.44 -17.11
CA ASP A 229 -4.70 26.47 -17.70
C ASP A 229 -4.02 25.23 -18.30
N ASN A 230 -2.77 25.34 -18.74
CA ASN A 230 -2.01 24.20 -19.27
C ASN A 230 -1.58 23.17 -18.20
N TYR A 231 -1.84 23.43 -16.93
CA TYR A 231 -1.70 22.45 -15.85
C TYR A 231 -2.90 21.50 -15.78
N PHE A 232 -3.97 21.82 -16.51
CA PHE A 232 -5.20 21.04 -16.50
C PHE A 232 -5.53 20.57 -17.94
N LEU A 233 -6.09 19.37 -18.03
CA LEU A 233 -6.65 18.87 -19.28
C LEU A 233 -7.91 19.65 -19.63
N LYS A 234 -8.13 19.92 -20.89
CA LYS A 234 -9.41 20.49 -21.37
C LYS A 234 -10.55 19.48 -21.28
N THR A 235 -10.23 18.22 -21.47
CA THR A 235 -11.15 17.08 -21.39
C THR A 235 -10.36 15.87 -20.87
N VAL A 236 -10.94 15.11 -19.98
CA VAL A 236 -10.42 13.81 -19.54
C VAL A 236 -10.82 12.71 -20.50
N ALA A 237 -10.08 11.62 -20.52
CA ALA A 237 -10.45 10.44 -21.30
C ALA A 237 -11.68 9.78 -20.65
N ASN A 238 -12.74 9.59 -21.44
CA ASN A 238 -13.90 8.87 -20.96
C ASN A 238 -13.54 7.43 -20.63
N ILE A 239 -14.17 6.89 -19.59
CA ILE A 239 -14.11 5.45 -19.30
C ILE A 239 -14.82 4.74 -20.46
N PRO A 240 -14.14 3.85 -21.21
CA PRO A 240 -14.76 3.16 -22.34
C PRO A 240 -15.79 2.14 -21.86
N ASP A 241 -16.76 1.84 -22.72
CA ASP A 241 -17.61 0.67 -22.53
C ASP A 241 -16.76 -0.62 -22.63
N ARG A 242 -16.67 -1.35 -21.54
CA ARG A 242 -15.87 -2.57 -21.41
C ARG A 242 -16.64 -3.85 -21.77
N SER A 243 -17.88 -3.75 -22.22
CA SER A 243 -18.72 -4.92 -22.55
C SER A 243 -18.09 -5.86 -23.60
N ASN A 244 -17.26 -5.31 -24.50
CA ASN A 244 -16.53 -6.06 -25.53
C ASN A 244 -15.02 -6.21 -25.23
N MET A 245 -14.58 -5.89 -24.04
CA MET A 245 -13.16 -5.95 -23.68
C MET A 245 -12.66 -7.41 -23.68
N ILE A 246 -11.40 -7.60 -24.08
CA ILE A 246 -10.71 -8.88 -23.91
C ILE A 246 -10.28 -9.01 -22.45
N ASP A 247 -11.10 -9.68 -21.65
CA ASP A 247 -10.93 -9.87 -20.22
C ASP A 247 -10.12 -11.12 -19.82
N THR A 248 -9.40 -11.71 -20.78
CA THR A 248 -8.59 -12.93 -20.54
C THR A 248 -7.46 -12.76 -19.53
N LEU A 249 -7.17 -11.52 -19.15
CA LEU A 249 -6.16 -11.20 -18.13
C LEU A 249 -6.76 -11.14 -16.71
N LEU A 250 -8.08 -11.07 -16.58
CA LEU A 250 -8.77 -11.10 -15.29
C LEU A 250 -8.71 -12.50 -14.66
N THR A 251 -8.85 -12.57 -13.37
CA THR A 251 -8.91 -13.84 -12.61
C THR A 251 -10.19 -14.62 -12.95
N HIS A 252 -11.29 -13.92 -13.16
CA HIS A 252 -12.61 -14.43 -13.47
C HIS A 252 -13.08 -13.90 -14.84
N PRO A 253 -12.58 -14.45 -15.97
CA PRO A 253 -12.83 -13.91 -17.30
C PRO A 253 -14.25 -14.16 -17.81
N ASN A 254 -14.57 -13.55 -18.95
CA ASN A 254 -15.83 -13.64 -19.68
C ASN A 254 -17.03 -13.02 -18.96
N ILE A 255 -16.80 -11.89 -18.28
CA ILE A 255 -17.75 -11.19 -17.42
C ILE A 255 -19.10 -10.97 -18.12
N GLU A 256 -19.14 -10.43 -19.33
CA GLU A 256 -20.40 -10.16 -20.06
C GLU A 256 -21.17 -11.42 -20.44
N LYS A 257 -20.46 -12.49 -20.84
CA LYS A 257 -21.13 -13.79 -21.12
C LYS A 257 -21.66 -14.39 -19.84
N ARG A 258 -20.92 -14.31 -18.74
CA ARG A 258 -21.34 -14.76 -17.43
C ARG A 258 -22.58 -14.00 -16.97
N ARG A 259 -22.61 -12.68 -17.10
CA ARG A 259 -23.77 -11.81 -16.81
C ARG A 259 -25.00 -12.31 -17.56
N THR A 260 -24.88 -12.49 -18.87
CA THR A 260 -25.99 -12.97 -19.71
C THR A 260 -26.52 -14.34 -19.29
N LEU A 261 -25.62 -15.29 -19.00
CA LEU A 261 -25.98 -16.63 -18.59
C LEU A 261 -26.58 -16.64 -17.18
N ALA A 262 -25.99 -15.92 -16.23
CA ALA A 262 -26.50 -15.80 -14.87
C ALA A 262 -27.94 -15.24 -14.84
N LYS A 263 -28.18 -14.15 -15.60
CA LYS A 263 -29.55 -13.58 -15.76
C LYS A 263 -30.51 -14.59 -16.39
N GLY A 264 -30.05 -15.39 -17.35
CA GLY A 264 -30.84 -16.48 -17.94
C GLY A 264 -31.24 -17.56 -16.94
N LEU A 265 -30.32 -17.93 -16.03
CA LEU A 265 -30.59 -18.94 -14.99
C LEU A 265 -31.68 -18.51 -14.00
N VAL A 266 -31.72 -17.24 -13.61
CA VAL A 266 -32.65 -16.72 -12.61
C VAL A 266 -33.94 -16.17 -13.19
N ARG A 267 -34.07 -16.04 -14.53
CA ARG A 267 -35.18 -15.37 -15.20
C ARG A 267 -36.56 -15.84 -14.77
N ASN A 268 -36.70 -17.13 -14.50
CA ASN A 268 -37.97 -17.76 -14.13
C ASN A 268 -38.06 -18.07 -12.61
N LEU A 269 -37.08 -17.63 -11.83
CA LEU A 269 -37.10 -17.82 -10.38
C LEU A 269 -37.87 -16.66 -9.72
N PRO A 270 -38.65 -16.95 -8.65
CA PRO A 270 -39.38 -15.89 -7.95
C PRO A 270 -38.40 -14.93 -7.27
N ASN A 271 -38.57 -13.62 -7.53
CA ASN A 271 -37.78 -12.55 -6.91
C ASN A 271 -38.63 -11.68 -5.94
N ASP A 272 -39.94 -11.90 -5.91
CA ASP A 272 -40.84 -11.14 -5.03
C ASP A 272 -40.51 -11.36 -3.55
N GLY A 273 -40.35 -10.27 -2.81
CA GLY A 273 -40.02 -10.29 -1.38
C GLY A 273 -38.55 -10.52 -1.06
N ARG A 274 -37.68 -10.73 -2.07
CA ARG A 274 -36.22 -10.79 -1.90
C ARG A 274 -35.64 -9.41 -1.67
N LYS A 275 -34.49 -9.34 -1.02
CA LYS A 275 -33.90 -8.11 -0.49
C LYS A 275 -32.46 -7.94 -0.95
N GLU A 276 -32.04 -6.71 -1.11
CA GLU A 276 -30.63 -6.33 -1.28
C GLU A 276 -29.87 -6.39 0.06
N PHE A 277 -30.56 -6.12 1.17
CA PHE A 277 -30.02 -6.15 2.53
C PHE A 277 -30.89 -7.04 3.41
N VAL A 278 -30.32 -8.04 4.01
CA VAL A 278 -30.92 -8.93 5.02
C VAL A 278 -30.46 -8.52 6.42
N GLN A 279 -29.20 -8.16 6.55
CA GLN A 279 -28.64 -7.48 7.72
C GLN A 279 -28.91 -5.97 7.60
N PRO A 280 -28.73 -5.19 8.68
CA PRO A 280 -28.98 -3.73 8.63
C PRO A 280 -28.17 -3.02 7.55
N GLN A 281 -28.83 -2.29 6.67
CA GLN A 281 -28.19 -1.51 5.60
C GLN A 281 -27.18 -0.51 6.13
N GLU A 282 -27.46 0.12 7.28
CA GLU A 282 -26.54 1.06 7.93
C GLU A 282 -25.22 0.38 8.32
N GLN A 283 -25.28 -0.86 8.82
CA GLN A 283 -24.10 -1.63 9.14
C GLN A 283 -23.27 -1.93 7.88
N PHE A 284 -23.91 -2.40 6.80
CA PHE A 284 -23.23 -2.61 5.52
C PHE A 284 -22.55 -1.33 5.03
N THR A 285 -23.29 -0.22 4.99
CA THR A 285 -22.77 1.08 4.50
C THR A 285 -21.58 1.53 5.33
N ARG A 286 -21.63 1.37 6.65
CA ARG A 286 -20.51 1.70 7.54
C ARG A 286 -19.30 0.80 7.28
N LEU A 287 -19.47 -0.51 7.21
CA LEU A 287 -18.38 -1.46 6.95
C LEU A 287 -17.75 -1.26 5.58
N ARG A 288 -18.57 -0.97 4.54
CA ARG A 288 -18.08 -0.58 3.22
C ARG A 288 -17.20 0.66 3.28
N ASN A 289 -17.62 1.70 4.00
CA ASN A 289 -16.83 2.90 4.13
C ASN A 289 -15.54 2.66 4.94
N VAL A 290 -15.60 1.87 6.01
CA VAL A 290 -14.38 1.44 6.73
C VAL A 290 -13.42 0.70 5.79
N ALA A 291 -13.94 -0.15 4.90
CA ALA A 291 -13.11 -0.84 3.89
C ALA A 291 -12.45 0.15 2.90
N ARG A 292 -13.16 1.23 2.50
CA ARG A 292 -12.59 2.31 1.67
C ARG A 292 -11.47 3.05 2.38
N PHE A 293 -11.64 3.38 3.65
CA PHE A 293 -10.58 3.98 4.47
C PHE A 293 -9.36 3.05 4.60
N ALA A 294 -9.60 1.75 4.82
CA ALA A 294 -8.52 0.76 4.86
C ALA A 294 -7.81 0.60 3.50
N CYS A 295 -8.51 0.77 2.38
CA CYS A 295 -7.88 0.81 1.06
C CYS A 295 -7.00 2.06 0.89
N ILE A 296 -7.44 3.24 1.39
CA ILE A 296 -6.61 4.46 1.38
C ILE A 296 -5.33 4.23 2.19
N ASP A 297 -5.41 3.62 3.38
CA ASP A 297 -4.24 3.26 4.16
C ASP A 297 -3.28 2.34 3.37
N ARG A 298 -3.82 1.37 2.63
CA ARG A 298 -3.01 0.48 1.78
C ARG A 298 -2.37 1.22 0.60
N PHE A 299 -3.04 2.19 -0.02
CA PHE A 299 -2.43 3.04 -1.05
C PHE A 299 -1.25 3.83 -0.49
N LEU A 300 -1.36 4.37 0.74
CA LEU A 300 -0.26 5.06 1.41
C LEU A 300 0.93 4.12 1.66
N ILE A 301 0.69 2.93 2.22
CA ILE A 301 1.73 1.91 2.47
C ILE A 301 2.40 1.45 1.17
N ASN A 302 1.63 1.33 0.10
CA ASN A 302 2.13 0.91 -1.20
C ASN A 302 2.86 2.03 -1.95
N HIS A 303 2.73 3.29 -1.51
CA HIS A 303 3.16 4.50 -2.20
C HIS A 303 2.39 4.77 -3.51
N ASP A 304 1.17 4.28 -3.63
CA ASP A 304 0.25 4.60 -4.73
C ASP A 304 -0.43 5.96 -4.41
N TYR A 305 0.37 7.05 -4.39
CA TYR A 305 -0.07 8.33 -3.84
C TYR A 305 -1.11 9.05 -4.69
N ASP A 306 -1.13 8.84 -5.99
CA ASP A 306 -2.19 9.36 -6.86
C ASP A 306 -3.55 8.73 -6.52
N LEU A 307 -3.59 7.41 -6.30
CA LEU A 307 -4.78 6.71 -5.82
C LEU A 307 -5.19 7.18 -4.42
N ALA A 308 -4.21 7.35 -3.51
CA ALA A 308 -4.48 7.86 -2.16
C ALA A 308 -5.09 9.26 -2.21
N ILE A 309 -4.53 10.19 -3.00
CA ILE A 309 -5.03 11.57 -3.13
C ILE A 309 -6.45 11.57 -3.72
N TYR A 310 -6.66 10.86 -4.84
CA TYR A 310 -7.94 10.89 -5.52
C TYR A 310 -9.05 10.22 -4.69
N ASN A 311 -8.81 9.02 -4.16
CA ASN A 311 -9.81 8.34 -3.33
C ASN A 311 -10.09 9.07 -2.01
N THR A 312 -9.09 9.77 -1.44
CA THR A 312 -9.31 10.65 -0.29
C THR A 312 -10.21 11.83 -0.67
N TYR A 313 -9.98 12.45 -1.84
CA TYR A 313 -10.83 13.51 -2.37
C TYR A 313 -12.29 13.04 -2.56
N VAL A 314 -12.48 11.83 -3.12
CA VAL A 314 -13.81 11.21 -3.26
C VAL A 314 -14.47 11.03 -1.89
N MET A 315 -13.76 10.50 -0.91
CA MET A 315 -14.31 10.22 0.42
C MET A 315 -14.60 11.49 1.22
N GLU A 316 -13.89 12.58 1.00
CA GLU A 316 -14.14 13.88 1.64
C GLU A 316 -15.48 14.51 1.19
N GLN A 317 -16.02 14.14 0.03
CA GLN A 317 -17.36 14.57 -0.38
C GLN A 317 -18.44 14.06 0.60
N THR A 318 -18.23 12.89 1.18
CA THR A 318 -19.13 12.29 2.16
C THR A 318 -18.71 12.61 3.60
N PHE A 319 -17.40 12.74 3.86
CA PHE A 319 -16.83 12.94 5.20
C PHE A 319 -15.88 14.16 5.22
N PRO A 320 -16.39 15.39 5.00
CA PRO A 320 -15.55 16.58 4.71
C PRO A 320 -14.63 17.00 5.86
N ASN A 321 -14.95 16.65 7.10
CA ASN A 321 -14.17 17.05 8.29
C ASN A 321 -13.45 15.85 8.96
N ASN A 322 -13.34 14.73 8.27
CA ASN A 322 -12.72 13.55 8.85
C ASN A 322 -11.20 13.76 9.07
N ALA A 323 -10.74 13.52 10.30
CA ALA A 323 -9.35 13.75 10.68
C ALA A 323 -8.39 12.79 9.95
N TYR A 324 -8.78 11.52 9.81
CA TYR A 324 -7.97 10.54 9.09
C TYR A 324 -7.79 10.93 7.61
N LEU A 325 -8.87 11.31 6.90
CA LEU A 325 -8.77 11.67 5.49
C LEU A 325 -7.87 12.90 5.27
N ARG A 326 -7.99 13.92 6.14
CA ARG A 326 -7.10 15.09 6.12
C ARG A 326 -5.63 14.71 6.26
N ARG A 327 -5.34 13.85 7.25
CA ARG A 327 -3.99 13.35 7.50
C ARG A 327 -3.50 12.47 6.35
N ALA A 328 -4.31 11.55 5.85
CA ALA A 328 -4.00 10.67 4.73
C ALA A 328 -3.67 11.47 3.45
N LYS A 329 -4.45 12.51 3.14
CA LYS A 329 -4.19 13.42 2.02
C LYS A 329 -2.85 14.14 2.18
N ALA A 330 -2.58 14.70 3.37
CA ALA A 330 -1.32 15.37 3.68
C ALA A 330 -0.11 14.42 3.52
N THR A 331 -0.24 13.21 4.04
CA THR A 331 0.77 12.14 3.92
C THR A 331 1.04 11.76 2.46
N ALA A 332 -0.02 11.63 1.65
CA ALA A 332 0.12 11.30 0.23
C ALA A 332 0.85 12.39 -0.55
N TYR A 333 0.50 13.66 -0.33
CA TYR A 333 1.23 14.79 -0.94
C TYR A 333 2.69 14.85 -0.48
N TYR A 334 2.97 14.60 0.79
CA TYR A 334 4.33 14.53 1.32
C TYR A 334 5.15 13.42 0.64
N GLY A 335 4.65 12.20 0.63
CA GLY A 335 5.35 11.07 0.02
C GLY A 335 5.60 11.29 -1.48
N ALA A 336 4.60 11.78 -2.20
CA ALA A 336 4.71 12.13 -3.61
C ALA A 336 5.78 13.23 -3.85
N ALA A 337 5.88 14.24 -2.98
CA ALA A 337 6.91 15.27 -3.07
C ALA A 337 8.32 14.68 -2.89
N LYS A 338 8.51 13.74 -1.97
CA LYS A 338 9.78 13.04 -1.77
C LYS A 338 10.20 12.22 -2.99
N HIS A 339 9.28 11.46 -3.57
CA HIS A 339 9.52 10.71 -4.82
C HIS A 339 9.82 11.64 -5.99
N LYS A 340 9.08 12.74 -6.14
CA LYS A 340 9.32 13.75 -7.19
C LYS A 340 10.70 14.39 -7.05
N ALA A 341 11.12 14.72 -5.82
CA ALA A 341 12.42 15.30 -5.54
C ALA A 341 13.58 14.37 -5.94
N SER A 342 13.41 13.06 -5.81
CA SER A 342 14.41 12.05 -6.20
C SER A 342 14.37 11.67 -7.67
N GLY A 343 13.42 12.19 -8.45
CA GLY A 343 13.23 11.82 -9.85
C GLY A 343 12.47 10.50 -10.07
N GLN A 344 11.91 9.91 -9.02
CA GLN A 344 11.19 8.62 -9.06
C GLN A 344 9.68 8.81 -9.30
N THR A 345 9.28 9.60 -10.29
CA THR A 345 7.86 9.95 -10.51
C THR A 345 6.99 8.75 -10.89
N THR A 346 7.53 7.80 -11.63
CA THR A 346 6.78 6.61 -12.07
C THR A 346 6.60 5.53 -11.00
N THR A 347 7.16 5.74 -9.81
CA THR A 347 7.04 4.77 -8.71
C THR A 347 5.87 5.05 -7.78
N PHE A 348 5.27 6.23 -7.83
CA PHE A 348 4.20 6.63 -6.93
C PHE A 348 2.90 7.04 -7.64
N MET A 349 2.89 7.00 -8.96
CA MET A 349 1.74 7.46 -9.75
C MET A 349 1.75 6.80 -11.13
N GLU A 350 0.58 6.40 -11.60
CA GLU A 350 0.37 5.95 -12.97
C GLU A 350 0.52 7.11 -13.96
N PRO A 351 1.13 6.89 -15.15
CA PRO A 351 1.15 7.91 -16.20
C PRO A 351 -0.27 8.33 -16.57
N TYR A 352 -0.56 9.62 -16.62
CA TYR A 352 -1.91 10.12 -16.89
C TYR A 352 -2.56 9.60 -18.18
N ARG A 353 -1.76 9.14 -19.15
CA ARG A 353 -2.26 8.57 -20.42
C ARG A 353 -2.80 7.15 -20.27
N ASP A 354 -2.41 6.48 -19.20
CA ASP A 354 -2.82 5.10 -18.89
C ASP A 354 -3.99 5.09 -17.88
N VAL A 355 -4.42 6.29 -17.41
CA VAL A 355 -5.54 6.50 -16.49
C VAL A 355 -6.76 6.97 -17.27
N GLU A 356 -7.91 6.38 -16.99
CA GLU A 356 -9.22 6.72 -17.53
C GLU A 356 -10.05 7.48 -16.51
N GLY A 357 -11.05 8.25 -16.96
CA GLY A 357 -11.96 8.99 -16.07
C GLY A 357 -11.33 10.18 -15.37
N GLU A 358 -11.98 10.64 -14.34
CA GLU A 358 -11.69 11.93 -13.69
C GLU A 358 -10.37 11.95 -12.91
N GLN A 359 -9.88 10.79 -12.46
CA GLN A 359 -8.55 10.70 -11.86
C GLN A 359 -7.45 11.15 -12.82
N GLN A 360 -7.65 11.00 -14.14
CA GLN A 360 -6.70 11.46 -15.16
C GLN A 360 -6.35 12.94 -15.00
N GLN A 361 -7.32 13.77 -14.58
CA GLN A 361 -7.10 15.19 -14.34
C GLN A 361 -6.06 15.44 -13.24
N LEU A 362 -6.16 14.70 -12.13
CA LEU A 362 -5.18 14.76 -11.05
C LEU A 362 -3.80 14.31 -11.53
N ASN A 363 -3.70 13.14 -12.18
CA ASN A 363 -2.42 12.59 -12.63
C ASN A 363 -1.75 13.52 -13.67
N TYR A 364 -2.53 14.16 -14.55
CA TYR A 364 -2.00 15.17 -15.47
C TYR A 364 -1.46 16.39 -14.72
N PHE A 365 -2.22 16.94 -13.78
CA PHE A 365 -1.81 18.07 -12.94
C PHE A 365 -0.48 17.76 -12.21
N LEU A 366 -0.41 16.61 -11.53
CA LEU A 366 0.79 16.18 -10.82
C LEU A 366 2.01 15.99 -11.75
N THR A 367 1.77 15.54 -12.99
CA THR A 367 2.83 15.42 -14.01
C THR A 367 3.41 16.77 -14.40
N LYS A 368 2.57 17.82 -14.49
CA LYS A 368 2.97 19.16 -14.91
C LYS A 368 3.83 19.89 -13.89
N MET A 369 3.61 19.64 -12.61
CA MET A 369 4.32 20.32 -11.54
C MET A 369 5.82 19.99 -11.56
N ASN A 370 6.65 21.02 -11.37
CA ASN A 370 8.06 20.82 -11.11
C ASN A 370 8.33 20.47 -9.63
N ARG A 371 9.57 20.10 -9.31
CA ARG A 371 9.97 19.67 -7.96
C ARG A 371 9.63 20.67 -6.86
N ASN A 372 9.86 21.97 -7.10
CA ASN A 372 9.65 23.00 -6.10
C ASN A 372 8.15 23.27 -5.89
N GLU A 373 7.37 23.34 -6.95
CA GLU A 373 5.91 23.48 -6.87
C GLU A 373 5.30 22.33 -6.09
N TYR A 374 5.78 21.11 -6.34
CA TYR A 374 5.29 19.92 -5.64
C TYR A 374 5.60 19.97 -4.13
N ALA A 375 6.83 20.33 -3.75
CA ALA A 375 7.25 20.44 -2.36
C ALA A 375 6.44 21.51 -1.61
N VAL A 376 6.19 22.66 -2.25
CA VAL A 376 5.43 23.76 -1.64
C VAL A 376 3.94 23.41 -1.53
N LEU A 377 3.34 22.77 -2.55
CA LEU A 377 1.97 22.27 -2.46
C LEU A 377 1.82 21.23 -1.33
N ALA A 378 2.75 20.31 -1.23
CA ALA A 378 2.77 19.31 -0.16
C ALA A 378 2.85 19.99 1.22
N LEU A 379 3.76 20.96 1.39
CA LEU A 379 3.87 21.73 2.64
C LEU A 379 2.55 22.43 2.98
N ARG A 380 1.92 23.06 1.99
CA ARG A 380 0.62 23.71 2.20
C ARG A 380 -0.45 22.70 2.71
N ARG A 381 -0.54 21.53 2.09
CA ARG A 381 -1.49 20.49 2.50
C ARG A 381 -1.22 19.97 3.90
N VAL A 382 0.05 19.71 4.20
CA VAL A 382 0.48 19.31 5.55
C VAL A 382 0.19 20.41 6.57
N TRP A 383 0.47 21.67 6.22
CA TRP A 383 0.22 22.80 7.12
C TRP A 383 -1.27 23.00 7.43
N THR A 384 -2.12 22.88 6.42
CA THR A 384 -3.58 22.92 6.60
C THR A 384 -4.08 21.78 7.52
N ALA A 385 -3.54 20.58 7.34
CA ALA A 385 -3.87 19.46 8.21
C ALA A 385 -3.37 19.69 9.65
N LEU A 386 -2.16 20.23 9.81
CA LEU A 386 -1.57 20.56 11.10
C LEU A 386 -2.34 21.68 11.82
N GLN A 387 -2.82 22.70 11.10
CA GLN A 387 -3.67 23.75 11.71
C GLN A 387 -4.97 23.18 12.28
N ALA A 388 -5.53 22.12 11.66
CA ALA A 388 -6.72 21.44 12.16
C ALA A 388 -6.42 20.53 13.36
N ASP A 389 -5.21 19.97 13.45
CA ASP A 389 -4.72 19.18 14.59
C ASP A 389 -3.26 19.56 14.94
N PRO A 390 -3.06 20.64 15.70
CA PRO A 390 -1.72 21.13 16.03
C PRO A 390 -0.89 20.19 16.92
N LYS A 391 -1.51 19.17 17.51
CA LYS A 391 -0.84 18.20 18.39
C LYS A 391 -0.36 16.95 17.66
N ASP A 392 -0.73 16.77 16.40
CA ASP A 392 -0.27 15.63 15.60
C ASP A 392 1.25 15.72 15.37
N GLU A 393 2.00 14.92 16.10
CA GLU A 393 3.47 14.91 16.04
C GLU A 393 3.99 14.46 14.69
N TYR A 394 3.30 13.54 14.02
CA TYR A 394 3.67 13.10 12.67
C TYR A 394 3.57 14.27 11.68
N LEU A 395 2.45 15.00 11.67
CA LEU A 395 2.27 16.18 10.80
C LEU A 395 3.29 17.28 11.10
N GLN A 396 3.62 17.50 12.39
CA GLN A 396 4.69 18.44 12.75
C GLN A 396 6.05 18.02 12.15
N ASN A 397 6.40 16.74 12.27
CA ASN A 397 7.65 16.20 11.76
C ASN A 397 7.73 16.26 10.23
N VAL A 398 6.62 15.95 9.55
CA VAL A 398 6.50 16.01 8.09
C VAL A 398 6.60 17.47 7.60
N ALA A 399 5.95 18.43 8.29
CA ALA A 399 6.03 19.84 7.95
C ALA A 399 7.48 20.38 8.08
N LYS A 400 8.16 20.03 9.18
CA LYS A 400 9.56 20.40 9.39
C LYS A 400 10.50 19.80 8.32
N ASP A 401 10.24 18.56 7.91
CA ASP A 401 11.02 17.91 6.86
C ASP A 401 10.82 18.57 5.50
N LEU A 402 9.58 18.94 5.13
CA LEU A 402 9.30 19.71 3.91
C LEU A 402 9.90 21.13 3.96
N ILE A 403 9.85 21.79 5.11
CA ILE A 403 10.51 23.08 5.32
C ILE A 403 12.02 22.95 5.05
N ASN A 404 12.64 21.90 5.58
CA ASN A 404 14.05 21.63 5.30
C ASN A 404 14.31 21.37 3.82
N ASP A 405 13.46 20.59 3.14
CA ASP A 405 13.59 20.33 1.71
C ASP A 405 13.48 21.62 0.87
N ILE A 406 12.53 22.49 1.20
CA ILE A 406 12.26 23.74 0.46
C ILE A 406 13.36 24.77 0.71
N PHE A 407 13.63 25.10 1.96
CA PHE A 407 14.48 26.26 2.30
C PHE A 407 15.95 25.88 2.43
N VAL A 408 16.30 24.67 2.80
CA VAL A 408 17.69 24.22 2.96
C VAL A 408 18.19 23.50 1.72
N LYS A 409 17.54 22.36 1.32
CA LYS A 409 18.02 21.54 0.20
C LYS A 409 17.78 22.21 -1.16
N ASN A 410 16.57 22.74 -1.39
CA ASN A 410 16.21 23.42 -2.65
C ASN A 410 16.64 24.89 -2.69
N LYS A 411 17.10 25.43 -1.56
CA LYS A 411 17.60 26.80 -1.43
C LYS A 411 16.61 27.89 -1.87
N MET A 412 15.31 27.63 -1.74
CA MET A 412 14.30 28.67 -1.92
C MET A 412 14.40 29.66 -0.75
N LYS A 413 14.30 30.94 -1.06
CA LYS A 413 14.39 31.96 -0.02
C LYS A 413 13.01 32.27 0.53
N PHE A 414 12.92 32.46 1.83
CA PHE A 414 11.66 32.84 2.47
C PHE A 414 11.06 34.13 1.87
N ILE A 415 11.92 35.09 1.50
CA ILE A 415 11.50 36.35 0.88
C ILE A 415 10.97 36.17 -0.57
N ASP A 416 11.21 35.03 -1.21
CA ASP A 416 10.67 34.75 -2.55
C ASP A 416 9.16 34.46 -2.50
N PHE A 417 8.63 34.16 -1.30
CA PHE A 417 7.20 34.00 -1.09
C PHE A 417 6.58 35.38 -0.79
N CYS A 418 5.55 35.73 -1.55
CA CYS A 418 4.92 37.05 -1.44
C CYS A 418 4.29 37.28 -0.06
N ASP A 419 4.63 38.40 0.55
CA ASP A 419 4.00 38.88 1.77
C ASP A 419 2.76 39.70 1.43
N TYR A 420 1.58 39.15 1.70
CA TYR A 420 0.30 39.84 1.50
C TYR A 420 0.16 41.10 2.38
N SER A 421 0.94 41.20 3.46
CA SER A 421 0.92 42.33 4.39
C SER A 421 1.42 43.65 3.79
N GLN A 422 2.03 43.60 2.61
CA GLN A 422 2.59 44.81 1.92
C GLN A 422 1.58 45.44 0.94
N GLY A 423 0.31 45.10 0.98
CA GLY A 423 -0.74 45.82 0.24
C GLY A 423 -0.93 45.40 -1.22
N THR A 424 -0.35 44.27 -1.65
CA THR A 424 -0.61 43.71 -2.97
C THR A 424 -2.03 43.12 -2.96
N THR A 425 -2.91 43.67 -3.78
CA THR A 425 -4.31 43.16 -3.86
C THR A 425 -4.39 41.92 -4.73
N MET A 426 -5.46 41.13 -4.51
CA MET A 426 -5.76 39.96 -5.39
C MET A 426 -5.91 40.36 -6.86
N GLU A 427 -6.40 41.58 -7.11
CA GLU A 427 -6.52 42.16 -8.45
C GLU A 427 -5.15 42.40 -9.08
N GLU A 428 -4.17 42.85 -8.31
CA GLU A 428 -2.80 43.04 -8.80
C GLU A 428 -2.08 41.73 -9.03
N ILE A 429 -2.36 40.70 -8.19
CA ILE A 429 -1.84 39.33 -8.38
C ILE A 429 -2.48 38.70 -9.63
N ALA A 430 -3.78 38.84 -9.81
CA ALA A 430 -4.49 38.38 -10.99
C ALA A 430 -4.05 39.15 -12.27
N GLN A 431 -3.78 40.44 -12.16
CA GLN A 431 -3.29 41.27 -13.28
C GLN A 431 -1.84 40.94 -13.63
N ALA A 432 -0.97 40.66 -12.65
CA ALA A 432 0.42 40.24 -12.89
C ALA A 432 0.48 38.84 -13.59
N GLY A 433 -0.50 37.97 -13.36
CA GLY A 433 -0.66 36.71 -14.08
C GLY A 433 -1.39 36.83 -15.43
N GLY A 434 -1.99 38.02 -15.70
CA GLY A 434 -2.94 38.22 -16.80
C GLY A 434 -2.68 39.41 -17.71
N ASP A 435 -1.50 40.04 -17.71
CA ASP A 435 -1.22 41.08 -18.68
C ASP A 435 -1.08 40.50 -20.08
N THR A 436 -2.22 40.19 -20.67
CA THR A 436 -2.39 40.08 -22.09
C THR A 436 -2.48 41.50 -22.64
N THR A 437 -1.37 42.13 -22.87
CA THR A 437 -1.32 43.26 -23.82
C THR A 437 -1.92 42.71 -25.12
N ARG A 438 -3.17 43.13 -25.45
CA ARG A 438 -3.80 42.79 -26.73
C ARG A 438 -2.85 43.18 -27.83
N PRO A 439 -2.34 42.25 -28.64
CA PRO A 439 -1.46 42.60 -29.73
C PRO A 439 -2.23 43.54 -30.67
N ALA A 440 -1.55 44.61 -31.15
CA ALA A 440 -2.07 45.48 -32.15
C ALA A 440 -2.58 44.66 -33.36
N ALA A 441 -3.65 45.09 -34.00
CA ALA A 441 -4.27 44.37 -35.10
C ALA A 441 -3.20 43.96 -36.15
N ALA A 442 -3.16 42.66 -36.46
CA ALA A 442 -2.17 42.11 -37.36
C ALA A 442 -2.44 42.58 -38.80
N ASN A 443 -1.51 43.34 -39.37
CA ASN A 443 -1.64 43.90 -40.69
C ASN A 443 -1.14 42.96 -41.82
N SER A 444 -0.47 41.89 -41.46
CA SER A 444 0.05 40.92 -42.47
C SER A 444 -0.14 39.45 -42.02
N LYS A 445 -0.02 38.51 -42.99
CA LYS A 445 0.01 37.05 -42.72
C LYS A 445 1.16 36.71 -41.77
N TYR A 446 2.29 37.35 -41.87
CA TYR A 446 3.47 37.11 -41.03
C TYR A 446 3.29 37.67 -39.64
N ASP A 447 2.56 38.77 -39.47
CA ASP A 447 2.24 39.32 -38.19
C ASP A 447 1.26 38.37 -37.44
N ARG A 448 0.32 37.76 -38.15
CA ARG A 448 -0.56 36.74 -37.59
C ARG A 448 0.17 35.46 -37.15
N ILE A 449 1.17 35.03 -37.95
CA ILE A 449 2.03 33.89 -37.59
C ILE A 449 2.93 34.27 -36.39
N LYS A 450 3.46 35.45 -36.38
CA LYS A 450 4.22 35.95 -35.21
C LYS A 450 3.34 36.08 -33.97
N GLN A 451 2.12 36.58 -34.11
CA GLN A 451 1.16 36.68 -33.01
C GLN A 451 0.70 35.33 -32.53
N GLN A 452 0.45 34.34 -33.42
CA GLN A 452 0.15 32.95 -33.05
C GLN A 452 1.37 32.28 -32.36
N ASN A 453 2.58 32.56 -32.82
CA ASN A 453 3.82 32.09 -32.20
C ASN A 453 4.14 32.83 -30.90
N MET A 454 3.72 34.10 -30.77
CA MET A 454 3.83 34.87 -29.53
C MET A 454 2.72 34.51 -28.55
N SER A 455 1.48 34.28 -28.98
CA SER A 455 0.41 33.74 -28.11
C SER A 455 0.65 32.29 -27.67
N ALA A 456 1.39 31.49 -28.47
CA ALA A 456 1.94 30.22 -28.02
C ALA A 456 3.16 30.36 -27.10
N LYS A 457 3.71 31.57 -27.00
CA LYS A 457 4.86 31.97 -26.18
C LYS A 457 4.56 33.11 -25.20
N VAL A 458 3.34 33.40 -24.85
CA VAL A 458 3.05 34.12 -23.61
C VAL A 458 3.41 33.18 -22.46
N LEU A 459 4.73 33.10 -22.25
CA LEU A 459 5.24 32.74 -20.95
C LEU A 459 4.62 33.75 -19.99
N PRO A 460 3.96 33.32 -18.90
CA PRO A 460 3.63 34.23 -17.81
C PRO A 460 4.89 35.01 -17.48
N ASP A 461 4.76 36.27 -17.05
CA ASP A 461 5.89 37.13 -16.63
C ASP A 461 6.90 36.20 -15.95
N PRO A 462 8.18 36.16 -16.42
CA PRO A 462 9.20 35.30 -15.81
C PRO A 462 9.37 35.55 -14.30
N LYS A 463 8.80 36.66 -13.78
CA LYS A 463 8.70 36.94 -12.35
C LYS A 463 7.49 36.26 -11.68
N PHE A 464 6.41 35.94 -12.40
CA PHE A 464 5.25 35.28 -11.83
C PHE A 464 5.44 33.76 -11.84
N LYS A 465 5.64 33.18 -10.66
CA LYS A 465 5.58 31.72 -10.46
C LYS A 465 4.49 31.46 -9.44
N ALA A 466 3.52 30.62 -9.78
CA ALA A 466 2.43 30.22 -8.86
C ALA A 466 2.98 29.81 -7.49
N VAL A 467 4.12 29.12 -7.47
CA VAL A 467 4.80 28.67 -6.24
C VAL A 467 5.06 29.79 -5.24
N ASN A 468 5.33 31.02 -5.70
CA ASN A 468 5.65 32.16 -4.83
C ASN A 468 4.42 32.65 -4.04
N TYR A 469 3.22 32.30 -4.47
CA TYR A 469 1.95 32.70 -3.84
C TYR A 469 1.31 31.58 -3.04
N MET A 470 1.81 30.36 -3.15
CA MET A 470 1.18 29.19 -2.50
C MET A 470 1.28 29.19 -0.97
N LEU A 471 2.15 30.00 -0.38
CA LEU A 471 2.33 30.15 1.06
C LEU A 471 1.96 31.54 1.60
N VAL A 472 1.29 32.39 0.81
CA VAL A 472 0.99 33.79 1.18
C VAL A 472 0.24 33.90 2.50
N ASP A 473 -0.77 33.09 2.71
CA ASP A 473 -1.59 33.02 3.92
C ASP A 473 -0.87 32.38 5.12
N ILE A 474 0.15 31.57 4.87
CA ILE A 474 0.96 30.89 5.88
C ILE A 474 2.20 31.71 6.26
N HIS A 475 2.68 32.54 5.34
CA HIS A 475 3.93 33.30 5.47
C HIS A 475 3.97 34.20 6.72
N SER A 476 2.83 34.73 7.17
CA SER A 476 2.72 35.54 8.38
C SER A 476 2.65 34.75 9.69
N ASP A 477 2.41 33.44 9.62
CA ASP A 477 2.29 32.56 10.78
C ASP A 477 3.61 32.53 11.58
N SER A 478 3.51 32.79 12.90
CA SER A 478 4.69 32.88 13.78
C SER A 478 5.38 31.55 13.97
N LEU A 479 4.63 30.45 14.02
CA LEU A 479 5.16 29.10 14.16
C LEU A 479 5.89 28.68 12.89
N PHE A 480 5.30 28.96 11.73
CA PHE A 480 5.93 28.71 10.43
C PHE A 480 7.25 29.46 10.30
N LYS A 481 7.26 30.78 10.60
CA LYS A 481 8.48 31.60 10.61
C LYS A 481 9.56 31.03 11.52
N ALA A 482 9.19 30.63 12.74
CA ALA A 482 10.12 30.03 13.69
C ALA A 482 10.74 28.75 13.12
N TRP A 483 9.94 27.83 12.58
CA TRP A 483 10.46 26.58 12.02
C TRP A 483 11.33 26.78 10.77
N VAL A 484 11.01 27.74 9.90
CA VAL A 484 11.86 28.07 8.76
C VAL A 484 13.20 28.61 9.24
N ASN A 485 13.19 29.56 10.20
CA ASN A 485 14.39 30.12 10.78
C ASN A 485 15.27 29.07 11.45
N ASP A 486 14.67 28.20 12.26
CA ASP A 486 15.37 27.09 12.93
C ASP A 486 16.00 26.13 11.91
N ALA A 487 15.31 25.80 10.83
CA ALA A 487 15.85 24.92 9.80
C ALA A 487 17.08 25.52 9.11
N VAL A 488 17.03 26.83 8.76
CA VAL A 488 18.14 27.54 8.11
C VAL A 488 19.32 27.69 9.05
N VAL A 489 19.10 28.16 10.29
CA VAL A 489 20.16 28.32 11.30
C VAL A 489 20.82 26.99 11.64
N ASN A 490 20.02 25.91 11.84
CA ASN A 490 20.58 24.60 12.12
C ASN A 490 21.41 24.05 10.95
N ALA A 491 20.99 24.30 9.71
CA ALA A 491 21.77 23.89 8.54
C ALA A 491 23.11 24.62 8.45
N GLU A 492 23.14 25.92 8.75
CA GLU A 492 24.36 26.71 8.81
C GLU A 492 25.30 26.26 9.94
N MET A 493 24.72 25.96 11.12
CA MET A 493 25.47 25.42 12.26
C MET A 493 26.03 24.03 11.96
N GLN A 494 25.24 23.13 11.34
CA GLN A 494 25.71 21.80 10.97
C GLN A 494 26.81 21.84 9.90
N ALA A 495 26.74 22.76 8.95
CA ALA A 495 27.80 22.97 7.98
C ALA A 495 29.13 23.38 8.63
N VAL A 496 29.07 24.12 9.74
CA VAL A 496 30.25 24.51 10.55
C VAL A 496 30.68 23.32 11.45
N LEU A 497 29.73 22.61 12.03
CA LEU A 497 30.00 21.51 12.99
C LEU A 497 30.40 20.18 12.30
N SER A 498 30.02 19.95 11.06
CA SER A 498 30.45 18.76 10.29
C SER A 498 31.97 18.71 10.09
N TYR A 499 32.64 19.85 10.32
CA TYR A 499 34.10 19.91 10.38
C TYR A 499 34.68 19.49 11.73
N VAL A 500 33.85 19.30 12.78
CA VAL A 500 34.32 19.18 14.18
C VAL A 500 33.77 17.97 14.95
N GLN A 501 32.68 17.33 14.55
CA GLN A 501 32.12 16.22 15.36
C GLN A 501 31.57 15.07 14.54
N ASP A 502 32.23 13.91 14.66
CA ASP A 502 31.53 12.62 14.55
C ASP A 502 30.40 12.58 15.59
N LYS A 503 29.16 12.46 15.14
CA LYS A 503 28.00 12.30 16.03
C LYS A 503 28.27 11.10 16.94
N LYS A 504 28.50 11.33 18.23
CA LYS A 504 28.49 10.28 19.23
C LYS A 504 27.10 9.67 19.23
N ILE A 505 27.02 8.39 18.92
CA ILE A 505 25.80 7.59 19.11
C ILE A 505 25.46 7.65 20.58
N GLY A 506 24.19 7.90 20.90
CA GLY A 506 23.67 7.89 22.26
C GLY A 506 24.01 6.54 22.94
N ASN A 507 24.04 6.54 24.28
CA ASN A 507 24.27 5.33 25.07
C ASN A 507 23.11 4.31 24.91
N GLU A 508 22.90 3.82 23.70
CA GLU A 508 21.89 2.80 23.44
C GLU A 508 22.30 1.48 24.07
N THR A 509 21.50 1.02 25.01
CA THR A 509 21.73 -0.25 25.70
C THR A 509 21.01 -1.43 25.04
N SER A 510 20.04 -1.15 24.17
CA SER A 510 19.20 -2.15 23.49
C SER A 510 18.91 -1.76 22.03
N MET A 511 18.66 -2.75 21.20
CA MET A 511 18.25 -2.58 19.81
C MET A 511 17.24 -3.65 19.42
N LEU A 512 16.11 -3.24 18.88
CA LEU A 512 15.12 -4.14 18.32
C LEU A 512 15.60 -4.63 16.95
N ILE A 513 15.59 -5.94 16.74
CA ILE A 513 15.93 -6.56 15.46
C ILE A 513 14.68 -7.18 14.89
N ALA A 514 14.14 -6.56 13.85
CA ALA A 514 13.10 -7.17 13.06
C ALA A 514 13.63 -8.47 12.42
N THR A 515 12.77 -9.48 12.32
CA THR A 515 13.13 -10.69 11.58
C THR A 515 13.46 -10.32 10.15
N PRO A 516 14.71 -10.57 9.69
CA PRO A 516 15.11 -10.23 8.34
C PRO A 516 14.17 -10.85 7.31
N ILE A 517 13.83 -10.10 6.28
CA ILE A 517 13.12 -10.63 5.12
C ILE A 517 14.18 -11.19 4.17
N TYR A 518 14.09 -12.47 3.88
CA TYR A 518 14.95 -13.13 2.92
C TYR A 518 14.09 -13.80 1.87
N LEU A 519 14.20 -13.38 0.60
CA LEU A 519 13.41 -13.87 -0.52
C LEU A 519 14.32 -14.41 -1.61
N THR A 520 14.31 -15.73 -1.81
CA THR A 520 15.05 -16.38 -2.89
C THR A 520 14.13 -16.72 -4.05
N TYR A 521 14.39 -16.15 -5.20
CA TYR A 521 13.61 -16.38 -6.41
C TYR A 521 14.20 -17.50 -7.28
N ASN A 522 13.34 -18.18 -8.03
CA ASN A 522 13.74 -19.09 -9.10
C ASN A 522 13.86 -18.33 -10.44
N LYS A 523 14.26 -19.02 -11.52
CA LYS A 523 14.41 -18.43 -12.86
C LYS A 523 13.10 -17.83 -13.42
N ASN A 524 11.97 -18.22 -12.89
CA ASN A 524 10.64 -17.76 -13.30
C ASN A 524 10.15 -16.58 -12.45
N GLY A 525 10.95 -16.09 -11.50
CA GLY A 525 10.58 -15.01 -10.59
C GLY A 525 9.68 -15.45 -9.43
N GLN A 526 9.55 -16.76 -9.17
CA GLN A 526 8.79 -17.28 -8.03
C GLN A 526 9.73 -17.48 -6.84
N ILE A 527 9.18 -17.40 -5.63
CA ILE A 527 9.92 -17.74 -4.42
C ILE A 527 10.31 -19.22 -4.45
N LYS A 528 11.59 -19.49 -4.40
CA LYS A 528 12.13 -20.84 -4.55
C LYS A 528 11.81 -21.74 -3.36
N SER A 529 11.96 -21.25 -2.15
CA SER A 529 11.76 -22.02 -0.92
C SER A 529 11.62 -21.11 0.30
N LEU A 530 10.38 -20.92 0.77
CA LEU A 530 10.13 -20.15 2.00
C LEU A 530 10.81 -20.76 3.25
N ALA A 531 11.05 -22.10 3.30
CA ALA A 531 11.76 -22.72 4.43
C ALA A 531 13.25 -22.42 4.41
N ASP A 532 13.86 -22.35 3.22
CA ASP A 532 15.25 -21.93 3.09
C ASP A 532 15.38 -20.45 3.38
N ASP A 533 14.42 -19.64 2.94
CA ASP A 533 14.36 -18.20 3.20
C ASP A 533 14.21 -17.95 4.70
N LYS A 534 13.29 -18.64 5.38
CA LYS A 534 13.16 -18.58 6.85
C LYS A 534 14.47 -18.95 7.54
N ARG A 535 15.11 -20.07 7.15
CA ARG A 535 16.37 -20.50 7.74
C ARG A 535 17.49 -19.48 7.51
N ASN A 536 17.53 -18.86 6.32
CA ASN A 536 18.49 -17.81 5.99
C ASN A 536 18.25 -16.56 6.84
N ALA A 537 16.98 -16.14 6.99
CA ALA A 537 16.58 -15.02 7.84
C ALA A 537 16.97 -15.25 9.31
N GLU A 538 16.69 -16.44 9.86
CA GLU A 538 17.05 -16.80 11.23
C GLU A 538 18.59 -16.82 11.45
N GLN A 539 19.35 -17.32 10.46
CA GLN A 539 20.81 -17.31 10.54
C GLN A 539 21.37 -15.88 10.52
N LEU A 540 20.80 -15.02 9.68
CA LEU A 540 21.17 -13.61 9.60
C LEU A 540 20.82 -12.87 10.90
N GLN A 541 19.63 -13.09 11.45
CA GLN A 541 19.21 -12.52 12.73
C GLN A 541 20.16 -12.95 13.87
N LYS A 542 20.52 -14.23 13.93
CA LYS A 542 21.51 -14.73 14.91
C LYS A 542 22.87 -14.05 14.78
N LEU A 543 23.30 -13.77 13.55
CA LEU A 543 24.54 -13.04 13.28
C LEU A 543 24.44 -11.60 13.82
N MET A 544 23.34 -10.90 13.53
CA MET A 544 23.10 -9.54 13.99
C MET A 544 23.08 -9.48 15.54
N CYS A 545 22.36 -10.39 16.19
CA CYS A 545 22.35 -10.50 17.64
C CYS A 545 23.75 -10.72 18.26
N ARG A 546 24.58 -11.55 17.61
CA ARG A 546 25.97 -11.79 18.09
C ARG A 546 26.82 -10.52 17.91
N ALA A 547 26.66 -9.80 16.83
CA ALA A 547 27.38 -8.55 16.59
C ALA A 547 27.05 -7.51 17.68
N LEU A 548 25.77 -7.28 17.96
CA LEU A 548 25.32 -6.34 19.00
C LEU A 548 25.83 -6.72 20.40
N LYS A 549 25.73 -8.00 20.78
CA LYS A 549 26.23 -8.49 22.08
C LYS A 549 27.71 -8.23 22.30
N ARG A 550 28.55 -8.29 21.26
CA ARG A 550 29.98 -7.96 21.32
C ARG A 550 30.21 -6.51 21.76
N HIS A 551 29.28 -5.62 21.42
CA HIS A 551 29.32 -4.20 21.75
C HIS A 551 28.48 -3.83 22.98
N LYS A 552 28.07 -4.84 23.78
CA LYS A 552 27.26 -4.67 25.00
C LYS A 552 25.86 -4.07 24.73
N ILE A 553 25.36 -4.17 23.50
CA ILE A 553 24.00 -3.80 23.15
C ILE A 553 23.12 -5.04 23.26
N THR A 554 22.01 -4.94 23.99
CA THR A 554 21.05 -6.02 24.15
C THR A 554 20.18 -6.14 22.90
N PRO A 555 20.31 -7.22 22.11
CA PRO A 555 19.42 -7.43 20.98
C PRO A 555 18.05 -7.90 21.48
N ILE A 556 17.00 -7.23 21.08
CA ILE A 556 15.61 -7.62 21.30
C ILE A 556 15.09 -8.14 19.97
N THR A 557 14.67 -9.39 19.90
CA THR A 557 14.11 -9.97 18.67
C THR A 557 12.61 -10.09 18.80
N PHE A 558 11.92 -9.66 17.76
CA PHE A 558 10.49 -9.84 17.62
C PHE A 558 10.22 -10.83 16.48
N ASP A 559 9.58 -11.93 16.78
CA ASP A 559 9.17 -12.92 15.79
C ASP A 559 7.83 -13.54 16.21
N MET A 560 6.97 -13.80 15.22
CA MET A 560 5.69 -14.47 15.43
C MET A 560 5.88 -15.99 15.53
N ASP A 561 5.63 -16.55 16.69
CA ASP A 561 5.58 -18.02 16.89
C ASP A 561 4.18 -18.55 16.54
N PHE A 562 4.00 -18.99 15.31
CA PHE A 562 2.74 -19.58 14.86
C PHE A 562 2.42 -20.93 15.52
N SER A 563 3.30 -21.52 16.31
CA SER A 563 2.99 -22.75 17.10
C SER A 563 2.11 -22.40 18.31
N LYS A 564 2.26 -21.18 18.84
CA LYS A 564 1.49 -20.63 19.97
C LYS A 564 1.04 -19.20 19.62
N PRO A 565 0.20 -19.03 18.60
CA PRO A 565 -0.17 -17.70 18.17
C PRO A 565 -1.17 -17.06 19.14
N GLU A 566 -0.90 -15.80 19.48
CA GLU A 566 -1.79 -14.91 20.22
C GLU A 566 -2.15 -13.73 19.33
N THR A 567 -3.39 -13.22 19.43
CA THR A 567 -3.91 -12.18 18.54
C THR A 567 -3.16 -10.87 18.69
N ASP A 568 -2.87 -10.43 19.90
CA ASP A 568 -2.11 -9.19 20.14
C ASP A 568 -0.70 -9.29 19.55
N THR A 569 -0.02 -10.43 19.75
CA THR A 569 1.27 -10.68 19.11
C THR A 569 1.18 -10.67 17.59
N TYR A 570 0.09 -11.21 17.04
CA TYR A 570 -0.16 -11.17 15.59
C TYR A 570 -0.41 -9.74 15.09
N ASN A 571 -1.19 -8.93 15.80
CA ASN A 571 -1.43 -7.53 15.44
C ASN A 571 -0.13 -6.71 15.47
N ASN A 572 0.70 -6.86 16.49
CA ASN A 572 2.03 -6.25 16.53
C ASN A 572 2.92 -6.70 15.37
N PHE A 573 2.87 -7.98 15.01
CA PHE A 573 3.56 -8.50 13.85
C PHE A 573 3.03 -7.88 12.54
N VAL A 574 1.72 -7.68 12.40
CA VAL A 574 1.09 -6.99 11.25
C VAL A 574 1.60 -5.56 11.14
N LYS A 575 1.60 -4.78 12.24
CA LYS A 575 2.12 -3.40 12.29
C LYS A 575 3.56 -3.34 11.80
N MET A 576 4.42 -4.24 12.27
CA MET A 576 5.81 -4.31 11.82
C MET A 576 5.94 -4.66 10.33
N ARG A 577 5.05 -5.51 9.80
CA ARG A 577 5.04 -5.85 8.37
C ARG A 577 4.56 -4.70 7.51
N GLN A 578 3.58 -3.95 7.96
CA GLN A 578 3.09 -2.74 7.29
C GLN A 578 4.19 -1.67 7.24
N TRP A 579 4.83 -1.41 8.36
CA TRP A 579 5.96 -0.50 8.42
C TRP A 579 7.07 -0.91 7.45
N ASN A 580 7.43 -2.20 7.43
CA ASN A 580 8.45 -2.69 6.52
C ASN A 580 8.04 -2.57 5.03
N ALA A 581 6.77 -2.71 4.71
CA ALA A 581 6.26 -2.50 3.34
C ALA A 581 6.40 -1.04 2.92
N ASP A 582 5.94 -0.11 3.76
CA ASP A 582 6.08 1.35 3.57
C ASP A 582 7.56 1.73 3.37
N PHE A 583 8.42 1.25 4.25
CA PHE A 583 9.87 1.39 4.16
C PHE A 583 10.47 0.88 2.84
N THR A 584 10.07 -0.34 2.43
CA THR A 584 10.60 -0.95 1.21
C THR A 584 10.17 -0.19 -0.03
N ASN A 585 8.93 0.29 -0.05
CA ASN A 585 8.37 1.06 -1.16
C ASN A 585 9.00 2.46 -1.26
N ALA A 586 9.52 3.01 -0.16
CA ALA A 586 10.31 4.25 -0.19
C ALA A 586 11.60 4.13 -1.01
N GLY A 587 12.08 2.91 -1.28
CA GLY A 587 13.20 2.68 -2.21
C GLY A 587 14.49 3.43 -1.85
N GLY A 588 14.72 3.72 -0.57
CA GLY A 588 15.89 4.46 -0.09
C GLY A 588 15.69 5.97 0.06
N LEU A 589 14.51 6.50 -0.19
CA LEU A 589 14.19 7.90 0.05
C LEU A 589 14.34 8.26 1.54
N ASP A 590 14.87 9.45 1.79
CA ASP A 590 14.91 10.05 3.13
C ASP A 590 13.55 10.73 3.39
N MET A 591 12.64 9.97 3.98
CA MET A 591 11.31 10.45 4.31
C MET A 591 10.82 9.87 5.64
N ARG A 592 9.82 10.51 6.25
CA ARG A 592 9.10 9.99 7.40
C ARG A 592 8.08 8.97 6.93
N TYR A 593 8.02 7.81 7.60
CA TYR A 593 7.05 6.77 7.25
C TYR A 593 5.75 7.04 7.98
N HIS A 594 4.63 6.98 7.25
CA HIS A 594 3.32 7.23 7.85
C HIS A 594 2.89 6.14 8.84
N THR A 595 3.47 4.93 8.70
CA THR A 595 3.23 3.81 9.60
C THR A 595 4.13 3.80 10.84
N SER A 596 5.05 4.77 10.99
CA SER A 596 5.99 4.82 12.14
C SER A 596 5.28 4.90 13.49
N GLU A 597 4.16 5.59 13.58
CA GLU A 597 3.33 5.69 14.77
C GLU A 597 2.84 4.33 15.29
N TYR A 598 2.68 3.35 14.38
CA TYR A 598 2.26 2.00 14.76
C TYR A 598 3.32 1.25 15.57
N LEU A 599 4.55 1.76 15.57
CA LEU A 599 5.68 1.14 16.27
C LEU A 599 5.97 1.77 17.62
N ASP A 600 5.43 2.95 17.92
CA ASP A 600 5.72 3.66 19.18
C ASP A 600 5.31 2.83 20.39
N ASP A 601 4.11 2.25 20.36
CA ASP A 601 3.62 1.36 21.41
C ASP A 601 4.48 0.09 21.53
N ILE A 602 4.85 -0.49 20.39
CA ILE A 602 5.71 -1.69 20.32
C ILE A 602 7.10 -1.36 20.88
N ALA A 603 7.65 -0.19 20.54
CA ALA A 603 8.94 0.26 21.05
C ALA A 603 8.92 0.50 22.56
N ALA A 604 7.83 1.07 23.08
CA ALA A 604 7.61 1.28 24.50
C ALA A 604 7.47 -0.06 25.26
N GLU A 605 6.68 -0.99 24.73
CA GLU A 605 6.47 -2.33 25.30
C GLU A 605 7.77 -3.15 25.33
N LEU A 606 8.56 -3.11 24.25
CA LEU A 606 9.79 -3.87 24.09
C LEU A 606 11.03 -3.16 24.65
N GLY A 607 10.92 -1.89 25.06
CA GLY A 607 11.98 -1.12 25.72
C GLY A 607 13.16 -0.75 24.81
N SER A 608 12.91 -0.49 23.51
CA SER A 608 13.95 -0.05 22.58
C SER A 608 13.42 0.96 21.55
N ARG A 609 14.13 2.09 21.41
CA ARG A 609 13.86 3.09 20.35
C ARG A 609 14.46 2.73 19.00
N LYS A 610 15.49 1.89 18.99
CA LYS A 610 16.24 1.60 17.76
C LYS A 610 15.78 0.29 17.14
N LEU A 611 15.39 0.36 15.90
CA LEU A 611 14.93 -0.78 15.12
C LEU A 611 15.86 -1.00 13.94
N CYS A 612 16.42 -2.21 13.85
CA CYS A 612 17.25 -2.63 12.73
C CYS A 612 16.45 -3.52 11.77
N PHE A 613 16.44 -3.13 10.52
CA PHE A 613 15.80 -3.84 9.42
C PHE A 613 16.81 -4.35 8.41
N VAL A 614 16.56 -5.55 7.89
CA VAL A 614 17.29 -6.10 6.76
C VAL A 614 16.33 -6.80 5.80
N HIS A 615 16.37 -6.40 4.55
CA HIS A 615 15.65 -7.04 3.46
C HIS A 615 16.65 -7.56 2.44
N VAL A 616 16.52 -8.82 2.05
CA VAL A 616 17.40 -9.49 1.09
C VAL A 616 16.56 -10.10 -0.02
N THR A 617 16.87 -9.74 -1.25
CA THR A 617 16.38 -10.45 -2.44
C THR A 617 17.52 -11.15 -3.14
N ASP A 618 17.29 -12.39 -3.54
CA ASP A 618 18.27 -13.27 -4.19
C ASP A 618 17.60 -13.89 -5.42
N SER A 619 17.92 -13.38 -6.60
CA SER A 619 17.34 -13.81 -7.87
C SER A 619 18.40 -14.34 -8.83
N PRO A 620 18.15 -15.47 -9.57
CA PRO A 620 19.07 -15.95 -10.57
C PRO A 620 19.21 -14.94 -11.71
N ASP A 621 20.42 -14.51 -11.98
CA ASP A 621 20.70 -13.65 -13.13
C ASP A 621 20.50 -14.42 -14.44
N ARG A 622 19.78 -13.77 -15.39
CA ARG A 622 19.54 -14.32 -16.73
C ARG A 622 20.55 -13.84 -17.77
N ALA A 623 21.28 -12.77 -17.46
CA ALA A 623 22.05 -12.05 -18.47
C ALA A 623 23.57 -12.17 -18.32
N TYR A 624 24.04 -12.57 -17.16
CA TYR A 624 25.47 -12.53 -16.88
C TYR A 624 26.20 -13.74 -17.44
N PHE A 625 27.16 -13.47 -18.33
CA PHE A 625 28.03 -14.43 -18.91
C PHE A 625 29.49 -14.02 -18.59
N PRO A 626 30.08 -14.45 -17.44
CA PRO A 626 31.44 -14.05 -17.03
C PRO A 626 32.48 -14.36 -18.09
N SER A 627 32.22 -15.37 -18.92
CA SER A 627 33.10 -15.80 -19.99
C SER A 627 33.36 -14.77 -21.10
N LYS A 628 32.49 -13.78 -21.30
CA LYS A 628 32.72 -12.69 -22.26
C LYS A 628 33.92 -11.82 -21.87
N ILE A 629 34.25 -11.76 -20.57
CA ILE A 629 35.39 -10.98 -20.07
C ILE A 629 36.69 -11.81 -20.09
N PHE A 630 36.60 -13.09 -19.82
CA PHE A 630 37.78 -13.96 -19.68
C PHE A 630 38.10 -14.84 -20.90
N LEU A 631 37.10 -15.09 -21.75
CA LEU A 631 37.29 -15.95 -22.93
C LEU A 631 38.44 -15.48 -23.83
N PRO A 632 38.60 -14.18 -24.16
CA PRO A 632 39.70 -13.71 -24.99
C PRO A 632 41.08 -13.97 -24.37
N TRP A 633 41.17 -13.96 -23.04
CA TRP A 633 42.43 -14.19 -22.31
C TRP A 633 42.78 -15.66 -22.12
N LEU A 634 41.78 -16.56 -22.18
CA LEU A 634 41.95 -18.01 -21.98
C LEU A 634 42.16 -18.76 -23.31
N ILE A 635 41.85 -18.15 -24.45
CA ILE A 635 42.02 -18.74 -25.79
C ILE A 635 43.50 -19.19 -26.02
N PRO A 636 44.50 -18.38 -25.68
CA PRO A 636 45.90 -18.81 -25.88
C PRO A 636 46.34 -20.00 -25.03
N MET A 637 45.60 -20.29 -23.93
CA MET A 637 45.92 -21.39 -23.02
C MET A 637 45.08 -22.65 -23.24
N PHE A 638 44.33 -22.69 -24.33
CA PHE A 638 43.59 -23.87 -24.75
C PHE A 638 44.53 -24.98 -25.20
N PRO A 639 44.44 -26.24 -24.69
CA PRO A 639 43.31 -26.86 -23.99
C PRO A 639 43.35 -26.83 -22.45
N TYR A 640 44.42 -26.33 -21.85
CA TYR A 640 44.60 -26.37 -20.39
C TYR A 640 43.57 -25.51 -19.61
N SER A 641 43.05 -24.47 -20.24
CA SER A 641 42.05 -23.60 -19.65
C SER A 641 40.60 -24.14 -19.74
N LEU A 642 40.37 -25.18 -20.56
CA LEU A 642 39.03 -25.71 -20.81
C LEU A 642 38.28 -26.14 -19.53
N PRO A 643 38.90 -26.89 -18.58
CA PRO A 643 38.23 -27.24 -17.32
C PRO A 643 37.89 -26.02 -16.48
N VAL A 644 38.77 -25.00 -16.48
CA VAL A 644 38.51 -23.73 -15.76
C VAL A 644 37.40 -22.95 -16.42
N VAL A 645 37.40 -22.86 -17.75
CA VAL A 645 36.33 -22.19 -18.52
C VAL A 645 35.00 -22.88 -18.31
N VAL A 646 34.94 -24.21 -18.38
CA VAL A 646 33.71 -24.98 -18.11
C VAL A 646 33.28 -24.82 -16.66
N GLY A 647 34.21 -24.83 -15.71
CA GLY A 647 33.93 -24.59 -14.31
C GLY A 647 33.32 -23.21 -14.07
N VAL A 648 33.90 -22.16 -14.65
CA VAL A 648 33.39 -20.78 -14.55
C VAL A 648 32.06 -20.62 -15.26
N MET A 649 31.87 -21.24 -16.44
CA MET A 649 30.61 -21.21 -17.18
C MET A 649 29.48 -21.97 -16.47
N SER A 650 29.82 -22.92 -15.59
CA SER A 650 28.82 -23.65 -14.79
C SER A 650 28.40 -22.91 -13.51
N LEU A 651 29.16 -21.89 -13.10
CA LEU A 651 28.81 -21.06 -11.94
C LEU A 651 27.58 -20.19 -12.27
N ARG A 652 26.52 -20.44 -11.55
CA ARG A 652 25.31 -19.63 -11.64
C ARG A 652 25.47 -18.40 -10.77
N THR A 653 25.51 -17.23 -11.38
CA THR A 653 25.44 -15.96 -10.67
C THR A 653 24.01 -15.63 -10.28
N HIS A 654 23.86 -14.91 -9.20
CA HIS A 654 22.62 -14.39 -8.69
C HIS A 654 22.77 -12.90 -8.47
N GLU A 655 21.74 -12.14 -8.81
CA GLU A 655 21.58 -10.76 -8.39
C GLU A 655 21.10 -10.77 -6.95
N VAL A 656 21.90 -10.19 -6.07
CA VAL A 656 21.62 -10.12 -4.64
C VAL A 656 21.50 -8.68 -4.25
N ASP A 657 20.30 -8.30 -3.78
CA ASP A 657 20.03 -6.98 -3.23
C ASP A 657 19.87 -7.09 -1.72
N VAL A 658 20.52 -6.21 -0.99
CA VAL A 658 20.43 -6.13 0.47
C VAL A 658 20.18 -4.69 0.86
N ASP A 659 19.04 -4.45 1.45
CA ASP A 659 18.70 -3.19 2.12
C ASP A 659 18.89 -3.36 3.63
N PHE A 660 19.67 -2.47 4.22
CA PHE A 660 19.95 -2.41 5.64
C PHE A 660 19.62 -1.05 6.19
N ARG A 661 18.90 -0.98 7.30
CA ARG A 661 18.62 0.27 8.00
C ARG A 661 18.53 0.11 9.51
N ILE A 662 18.92 1.19 10.19
CA ILE A 662 18.64 1.41 11.60
C ILE A 662 17.88 2.73 11.70
N ILE A 663 16.75 2.70 12.37
CA ILE A 663 15.86 3.83 12.58
C ILE A 663 15.61 4.05 14.06
N ASP A 664 15.40 5.31 14.38
CA ASP A 664 14.75 5.69 15.62
C ASP A 664 13.24 5.68 15.37
N VAL A 665 12.52 4.76 16.03
CA VAL A 665 11.07 4.60 15.79
C VAL A 665 10.26 5.76 16.35
N VAL A 666 10.74 6.42 17.40
CA VAL A 666 10.05 7.58 18.01
C VAL A 666 10.16 8.82 17.11
N ASP A 667 11.34 9.08 16.56
CA ASP A 667 11.56 10.25 15.70
C ASP A 667 11.27 9.94 14.21
N GLY A 668 11.08 8.67 13.84
CA GLY A 668 10.93 8.21 12.45
C GLY A 668 12.18 8.50 11.60
N THR A 669 13.36 8.74 12.22
CA THR A 669 14.59 9.09 11.51
C THR A 669 15.42 7.88 11.17
N THR A 670 15.97 7.84 9.95
CA THR A 670 16.96 6.85 9.58
C THR A 670 18.33 7.27 10.12
N GLU A 671 18.90 6.51 11.04
CA GLU A 671 20.22 6.78 11.62
C GLU A 671 21.36 6.13 10.84
N ALA A 672 21.08 4.98 10.25
CA ALA A 672 22.01 4.30 9.35
C ALA A 672 21.25 3.61 8.23
N SER A 673 21.79 3.69 7.02
CA SER A 673 21.25 2.99 5.88
C SER A 673 22.38 2.43 5.01
N GLY A 674 22.04 1.41 4.23
CA GLY A 674 22.94 0.86 3.25
C GLY A 674 22.19 -0.02 2.27
N HIS A 675 22.51 0.17 0.99
CA HIS A 675 22.03 -0.67 -0.09
C HIS A 675 23.22 -1.39 -0.73
N TYR A 676 23.04 -2.66 -1.02
CA TYR A 676 24.01 -3.49 -1.72
C TYR A 676 23.31 -4.24 -2.84
N SER A 677 23.73 -4.02 -4.06
CA SER A 677 23.22 -4.75 -5.23
C SER A 677 24.39 -5.24 -6.06
N ARG A 678 24.52 -6.55 -6.19
CA ARG A 678 25.58 -7.18 -6.98
C ARG A 678 25.21 -8.57 -7.46
N GLN A 679 25.90 -8.95 -8.53
CA GLN A 679 25.91 -10.31 -9.07
C GLN A 679 26.94 -11.16 -8.33
N GLU A 680 26.48 -12.15 -7.57
CA GLU A 680 27.33 -12.94 -6.66
C GLU A 680 27.12 -14.44 -6.82
N VAL A 681 28.23 -15.18 -6.62
CA VAL A 681 28.24 -16.66 -6.56
C VAL A 681 28.05 -17.14 -5.12
N MET A 682 28.78 -16.52 -4.18
CA MET A 682 28.79 -16.88 -2.75
C MET A 682 27.80 -16.01 -1.96
N ARG A 683 26.54 -16.02 -2.34
CA ARG A 683 25.46 -15.15 -1.90
C ARG A 683 25.37 -14.94 -0.39
N LYS A 684 25.29 -16.03 0.39
CA LYS A 684 25.11 -15.95 1.85
C LYS A 684 26.32 -15.32 2.55
N ALA A 685 27.52 -15.60 2.10
CA ALA A 685 28.75 -15.05 2.69
C ALA A 685 28.78 -13.53 2.49
N TYR A 686 28.39 -13.06 1.30
CA TYR A 686 28.35 -11.63 0.98
C TYR A 686 27.23 -10.91 1.74
N VAL A 687 26.01 -11.46 1.78
CA VAL A 687 24.91 -10.90 2.58
C VAL A 687 25.33 -10.76 4.05
N ASN A 688 25.83 -11.84 4.62
CA ASN A 688 26.24 -11.84 6.03
C ASN A 688 27.39 -10.86 6.29
N GLY A 689 28.37 -10.79 5.38
CA GLY A 689 29.49 -9.86 5.48
C GLY A 689 29.06 -8.42 5.40
N TYR A 690 28.17 -8.08 4.46
CA TYR A 690 27.65 -6.73 4.29
C TYR A 690 26.85 -6.26 5.52
N VAL A 691 25.87 -7.05 5.96
CA VAL A 691 25.06 -6.72 7.14
C VAL A 691 25.90 -6.59 8.39
N TYR A 692 26.84 -7.51 8.58
CA TYR A 692 27.77 -7.44 9.71
C TYR A 692 28.60 -6.14 9.67
N GLN A 693 29.18 -5.82 8.52
CA GLN A 693 29.99 -4.60 8.34
C GLN A 693 29.19 -3.33 8.62
N ARG A 694 27.94 -3.24 8.11
CA ARG A 694 27.08 -2.07 8.35
C ARG A 694 26.72 -1.92 9.83
N LEU A 695 26.38 -3.01 10.49
CA LEU A 695 26.06 -3.01 11.90
C LEU A 695 27.28 -2.61 12.75
N GLU A 696 28.48 -3.17 12.44
CA GLU A 696 29.73 -2.80 13.09
C GLU A 696 30.10 -1.32 12.89
N GLN A 697 29.89 -0.79 11.68
CA GLN A 697 30.13 0.63 11.38
C GLN A 697 29.21 1.54 12.21
N TYR A 698 27.96 1.14 12.41
CA TYR A 698 27.01 1.88 13.23
C TYR A 698 27.39 1.83 14.70
N VAL A 699 27.74 0.66 15.23
CA VAL A 699 28.00 0.44 16.66
C VAL A 699 29.36 0.99 17.11
N ARG A 700 30.33 1.11 16.18
CA ARG A 700 31.67 1.68 16.50
C ARG A 700 31.71 3.22 16.46
N LYS A 701 30.73 3.87 15.80
CA LYS A 701 30.60 5.32 15.79
C LYS A 701 30.12 5.81 17.14
#